data_a987796cd433f1d7f7024388595c40ff
#
_entry.id   a987796cd433f1d7f7024388595c40ff
#
_cell.length_a   1.000
_cell.length_b   1.000
_cell.length_c   1.000
_cell.angle_alpha   90.00
_cell.angle_beta   90.00
_cell.angle_gamma   90.00
#
_symmetry.space_group_name_H-M   'P 1'
#
loop_
_entity.id
_entity.type
_entity.pdbx_description
1 polymer ?
#
loop_
_entity_poly.entity_id
_entity_poly.type
_entity_poly.pdbx_seq_one_letter_code
_entity_poly.pdbx_strand_id
1 'polypeptide(L)'
;MKPKTDELDEVTVVAFAKQKKESVVASITTVKPAELRVPSSNLTTALAGRVAGLISFQPSGEPGQDNANFFIRGITTFGADAKKDPLILIDGIELTTDDLARLNTDDIAAFSIMKDATATALYGARGANGVILVTTKEGKEGKVSVNARVETSFSSPTERVKIADPVTYMRMQNEAIKTRDPMGLAMYSEEKISMTAAGRYPHLFPAINWYDTMLKDVTSNQRANVSLSGGGPLARYYVAANISHDNGNIKVDKRNNYNNNISLIKYAFRSNINLNLTKSTELYLKLSASFDDYNGPIDGGTEVYRMAMQANPVLFQPYYEADEQYSNVRHILYGNYGDGNYVNPYAQVQRGYREYSKNTMLAQLGFKQQLDMVTEGLSARAFVNIDRYAEFSARREWTPFYYGISNYKLLDGSYTLKRLKSGSDGLNYAAGDRYINTAFYLEAALEYSRMFKEKHSVNVYTMREAKQSNPYITSLQLSLPNRNIGFAGRMAYNYDYRYMLELNFGYNGSERFAKNNRWGFFPSIGAGWMLSNEKFFKPLRSIFDQFKIKATYGMAGNDQIGNNEDRFYYMSDVNNGADNTVNWGERLDYNPGGGFYVNRYANDQIGWEKSYKLNTGIEFTTTFGLGGNIEYFHEKRDNILLGRTIPSTTGITQGVKANLGEAKGSGIDMEINYDKIINKDFWLQARGTFTYAASEVLVWEEPDYTDTPWVSAVGQSIGRIGGYIAERLFIDEEEVKNSPVQFGDYTAGDIKYR
;
A
#
# COMPACT_ATOMS: atom_id res chain seq x y z
N MET A 1 24.10 -8.70 27.75
CA MET A 1 24.30 -7.25 27.61
C MET A 1 23.62 -6.59 28.80
N LYS A 2 24.32 -5.80 29.60
CA LYS A 2 23.65 -5.00 30.64
C LYS A 2 22.84 -3.91 29.97
N PRO A 3 21.56 -3.75 30.28
CA PRO A 3 20.84 -2.56 29.85
C PRO A 3 21.50 -1.34 30.49
N LYS A 4 22.09 -0.48 29.69
CA LYS A 4 22.59 0.80 30.13
C LYS A 4 21.36 1.71 30.22
N THR A 5 20.88 1.94 31.43
CA THR A 5 19.96 3.04 31.72
C THR A 5 20.74 4.36 31.62
N ASP A 6 21.11 4.74 30.42
CA ASP A 6 21.29 6.14 30.11
C ASP A 6 19.90 6.67 29.80
N GLU A 7 19.28 7.33 30.75
CA GLU A 7 18.21 8.32 30.51
C GLU A 7 18.83 9.48 29.73
N LEU A 8 19.29 9.19 28.51
CA LEU A 8 19.49 10.21 27.52
C LEU A 8 18.11 10.77 27.21
N ASP A 9 17.92 12.07 27.37
CA ASP A 9 16.75 12.83 26.96
C ASP A 9 16.19 12.24 25.64
N GLU A 10 15.09 11.48 25.71
CA GLU A 10 14.52 10.80 24.56
C GLU A 10 14.03 11.86 23.58
N VAL A 11 14.80 12.07 22.51
CA VAL A 11 14.52 13.10 21.51
C VAL A 11 13.62 12.51 20.44
N THR A 12 12.45 13.07 20.28
CA THR A 12 11.52 12.73 19.18
C THR A 12 11.80 13.61 17.97
N VAL A 13 11.90 12.99 16.80
CA VAL A 13 11.95 13.75 15.54
C VAL A 13 10.54 14.23 15.23
N VAL A 14 10.34 15.53 15.30
CA VAL A 14 9.06 16.20 15.08
C VAL A 14 9.17 17.05 13.83
N ALA A 15 8.51 16.64 12.77
CA ALA A 15 8.53 17.33 11.48
C ALA A 15 9.99 17.69 11.06
N PHE A 16 10.37 18.93 11.08
CA PHE A 16 11.68 19.42 10.66
C PHE A 16 12.68 19.61 11.81
N ALA A 17 12.37 19.14 13.03
CA ALA A 17 13.18 19.39 14.24
C ALA A 17 13.30 18.16 15.14
N LYS A 18 14.32 18.21 16.01
CA LYS A 18 14.45 17.32 17.16
C LYS A 18 13.91 18.02 18.39
N GLN A 19 12.94 17.43 19.06
CA GLN A 19 12.34 17.98 20.28
C GLN A 19 12.43 16.97 21.41
N LYS A 20 12.61 17.44 22.65
CA LYS A 20 12.50 16.57 23.81
C LYS A 20 11.10 15.99 23.89
N LYS A 21 10.95 14.69 24.07
CA LYS A 21 9.66 13.97 24.13
C LYS A 21 8.69 14.61 25.12
N GLU A 22 9.19 15.08 26.26
CA GLU A 22 8.39 15.75 27.28
C GLU A 22 7.68 17.01 26.76
N SER A 23 8.31 17.75 25.83
CA SER A 23 7.82 19.03 25.29
C SER A 23 6.88 18.85 24.09
N VAL A 24 6.74 17.64 23.55
CA VAL A 24 5.89 17.39 22.37
C VAL A 24 4.43 17.38 22.77
N VAL A 25 3.63 18.23 22.14
CA VAL A 25 2.17 18.29 22.29
C VAL A 25 1.46 17.47 21.21
N ALA A 26 2.01 17.50 20.02
CA ALA A 26 1.49 16.78 18.86
C ALA A 26 1.40 15.26 19.09
N SER A 27 0.44 14.61 18.41
CA SER A 27 0.28 13.15 18.43
C SER A 27 1.29 12.49 17.49
N ILE A 28 2.43 12.08 18.05
CA ILE A 28 3.52 11.44 17.34
C ILE A 28 3.90 10.15 18.05
N THR A 29 3.94 9.05 17.29
CA THR A 29 4.46 7.77 17.78
C THR A 29 5.80 7.49 17.13
N THR A 30 6.85 7.33 17.91
CA THR A 30 8.18 6.95 17.44
C THR A 30 8.42 5.48 17.71
N VAL A 31 8.87 4.75 16.68
CA VAL A 31 9.19 3.32 16.76
C VAL A 31 10.71 3.15 16.72
N LYS A 32 11.25 2.34 17.62
CA LYS A 32 12.68 2.00 17.60
C LYS A 32 12.96 1.10 16.38
N PRO A 33 13.98 1.41 15.56
CA PRO A 33 14.26 0.60 14.36
C PRO A 33 14.49 -0.89 14.64
N ALA A 34 15.00 -1.22 15.82
CA ALA A 34 15.16 -2.62 16.24
C ALA A 34 13.85 -3.40 16.35
N GLU A 35 12.74 -2.72 16.65
CA GLU A 35 11.41 -3.30 16.74
C GLU A 35 10.81 -3.59 15.37
N LEU A 36 11.30 -2.93 14.31
CA LEU A 36 10.87 -3.13 12.93
C LEU A 36 11.59 -4.31 12.24
N ARG A 37 12.51 -4.98 12.92
CA ARG A 37 13.20 -6.15 12.38
C ARG A 37 12.27 -7.35 12.38
N VAL A 38 11.86 -7.77 11.20
CA VAL A 38 11.05 -8.97 10.96
C VAL A 38 11.71 -9.81 9.86
N PRO A 39 11.40 -11.10 9.76
CA PRO A 39 11.95 -11.97 8.71
C PRO A 39 11.28 -11.71 7.34
N SER A 40 11.13 -10.44 6.96
CA SER A 40 10.61 -9.97 5.67
C SER A 40 11.56 -8.96 5.05
N SER A 41 11.74 -8.99 3.74
CA SER A 41 12.49 -7.99 2.98
C SER A 41 11.70 -6.70 2.76
N ASN A 42 10.42 -6.69 3.12
CA ASN A 42 9.49 -5.59 2.95
C ASN A 42 9.21 -4.92 4.31
N LEU A 43 9.66 -3.67 4.47
CA LEU A 43 9.50 -2.93 5.72
C LEU A 43 8.04 -2.66 6.06
N THR A 44 7.15 -2.50 5.07
CA THR A 44 5.73 -2.18 5.33
C THR A 44 5.03 -3.28 6.12
N THR A 45 5.44 -4.54 5.95
CA THR A 45 4.89 -5.69 6.70
C THR A 45 5.25 -5.68 8.18
N ALA A 46 6.33 -4.97 8.54
CA ALA A 46 6.77 -4.85 9.93
C ALA A 46 5.94 -3.87 10.76
N LEU A 47 5.08 -3.07 10.14
CA LEU A 47 4.34 -2.00 10.82
C LEU A 47 3.09 -2.49 11.54
N ALA A 48 2.49 -3.59 11.10
CA ALA A 48 1.26 -4.15 11.64
C ALA A 48 1.40 -4.48 13.14
N GLY A 49 0.46 -3.98 13.97
CA GLY A 49 0.40 -4.23 15.42
C GLY A 49 1.53 -3.60 16.24
N ARG A 50 2.42 -2.78 15.63
CA ARG A 50 3.55 -2.16 16.32
C ARG A 50 3.37 -0.70 16.64
N VAL A 51 2.37 -0.06 16.06
CA VAL A 51 2.13 1.38 16.18
C VAL A 51 0.68 1.62 16.53
N ALA A 52 0.43 2.25 17.68
CA ALA A 52 -0.91 2.70 18.01
C ALA A 52 -1.38 3.79 17.03
N GLY A 53 -2.59 3.66 16.51
CA GLY A 53 -3.15 4.54 15.48
C GLY A 53 -2.84 4.13 14.04
N LEU A 54 -2.09 3.04 13.82
CA LEU A 54 -1.83 2.51 12.49
C LEU A 54 -2.58 1.19 12.29
N ILE A 55 -3.49 1.16 11.34
CA ILE A 55 -4.17 -0.04 10.88
C ILE A 55 -3.42 -0.54 9.66
N SER A 56 -2.91 -1.76 9.69
CA SER A 56 -2.11 -2.33 8.59
C SER A 56 -2.47 -3.79 8.37
N PHE A 57 -2.57 -4.18 7.09
CA PHE A 57 -2.76 -5.57 6.69
C PHE A 57 -2.05 -5.85 5.35
N GLN A 58 -1.58 -7.06 5.20
CA GLN A 58 -0.91 -7.51 3.99
C GLN A 58 -1.86 -8.34 3.13
N PRO A 59 -2.25 -7.86 1.92
CA PRO A 59 -3.18 -8.59 1.05
C PRO A 59 -2.55 -9.77 0.34
N SER A 60 -1.23 -9.76 0.11
CA SER A 60 -0.49 -10.80 -0.60
C SER A 60 0.88 -11.02 0.01
N GLY A 61 1.36 -12.26 -0.01
CA GLY A 61 2.75 -12.61 0.32
C GLY A 61 3.62 -12.85 -0.91
N GLU A 62 3.14 -12.56 -2.10
CA GLU A 62 3.88 -12.74 -3.35
C GLU A 62 5.05 -11.75 -3.44
N PRO A 63 6.30 -12.21 -3.64
CA PRO A 63 7.44 -11.32 -3.78
C PRO A 63 7.22 -10.25 -4.88
N GLY A 64 7.34 -8.98 -4.51
CA GLY A 64 7.09 -7.84 -5.39
C GLY A 64 5.63 -7.35 -5.43
N GLN A 65 4.69 -8.07 -4.78
CA GLN A 65 3.30 -7.69 -4.55
C GLN A 65 2.93 -7.82 -3.06
N ASP A 66 3.93 -7.80 -2.19
CA ASP A 66 3.85 -8.08 -0.77
C ASP A 66 3.75 -6.82 0.11
N ASN A 67 3.49 -5.66 -0.47
CA ASN A 67 3.29 -4.44 0.29
C ASN A 67 2.04 -4.55 1.18
N ALA A 68 2.20 -4.11 2.43
CA ALA A 68 1.05 -3.94 3.30
C ALA A 68 0.29 -2.65 2.95
N ASN A 69 -1.02 -2.72 2.99
CA ASN A 69 -1.88 -1.54 3.04
C ASN A 69 -1.89 -1.01 4.47
N PHE A 70 -1.78 0.29 4.64
CA PHE A 70 -1.79 0.88 5.98
C PHE A 70 -2.48 2.25 5.98
N PHE A 71 -3.21 2.51 7.04
CA PHE A 71 -4.01 3.73 7.24
C PHE A 71 -3.79 4.25 8.66
N ILE A 72 -3.66 5.56 8.79
CA ILE A 72 -3.53 6.21 10.09
C ILE A 72 -4.92 6.59 10.57
N ARG A 73 -5.37 5.97 11.69
CA ARG A 73 -6.69 6.20 12.30
C ARG A 73 -7.90 5.90 11.39
N GLY A 74 -7.70 4.95 10.45
CA GLY A 74 -8.73 4.52 9.51
C GLY A 74 -8.80 5.36 8.24
N ILE A 75 -9.89 5.16 7.48
CA ILE A 75 -10.14 5.82 6.20
C ILE A 75 -11.28 6.81 6.40
N THR A 76 -11.05 8.08 6.10
CA THR A 76 -12.03 9.17 6.20
C THR A 76 -12.32 9.85 4.86
N THR A 77 -11.75 9.35 3.75
CA THR A 77 -12.06 9.79 2.38
C THR A 77 -12.61 8.63 1.56
N PHE A 78 -13.55 8.93 0.66
CA PHE A 78 -14.22 7.92 -0.17
C PHE A 78 -14.35 8.35 -1.64
N GLY A 79 -13.79 9.48 -2.02
CA GLY A 79 -13.76 9.92 -3.42
C GLY A 79 -13.17 8.84 -4.32
N ALA A 80 -13.70 8.69 -5.53
CA ALA A 80 -13.15 7.79 -6.53
C ALA A 80 -11.67 8.14 -6.75
N ASP A 81 -10.79 7.15 -6.67
CA ASP A 81 -9.34 7.29 -6.86
C ASP A 81 -8.64 8.26 -5.90
N ALA A 82 -9.32 8.74 -4.83
CA ALA A 82 -8.67 9.56 -3.82
C ALA A 82 -7.59 8.77 -3.08
N LYS A 83 -6.41 9.36 -2.90
CA LYS A 83 -5.32 8.75 -2.15
C LYS A 83 -5.73 8.59 -0.69
N LYS A 84 -5.70 7.36 -0.19
CA LYS A 84 -6.03 6.98 1.19
C LYS A 84 -4.79 6.79 2.06
N ASP A 85 -3.63 6.54 1.41
CA ASP A 85 -2.37 6.29 2.09
C ASP A 85 -1.82 7.55 2.76
N PRO A 86 -1.09 7.42 3.89
CA PRO A 86 -0.39 8.54 4.50
C PRO A 86 0.74 9.05 3.58
N LEU A 87 1.15 10.29 3.82
CA LEU A 87 2.35 10.86 3.21
C LEU A 87 3.60 10.16 3.77
N ILE A 88 4.46 9.65 2.92
CA ILE A 88 5.71 9.00 3.30
C ILE A 88 6.88 9.94 3.01
N LEU A 89 7.66 10.25 4.03
CA LEU A 89 8.85 11.07 3.95
C LEU A 89 10.08 10.29 4.39
N ILE A 90 11.06 10.15 3.52
CA ILE A 90 12.36 9.57 3.85
C ILE A 90 13.41 10.68 3.71
N ASP A 91 14.09 11.02 4.82
CA ASP A 91 15.02 12.17 4.89
C ASP A 91 14.42 13.51 4.41
N GLY A 92 13.11 13.70 4.63
CA GLY A 92 12.38 14.91 4.24
C GLY A 92 11.85 14.89 2.80
N ILE A 93 12.12 13.85 2.01
CA ILE A 93 11.66 13.71 0.64
C ILE A 93 10.42 12.84 0.58
N GLU A 94 9.39 13.30 -0.14
CA GLU A 94 8.18 12.53 -0.40
C GLU A 94 8.47 11.37 -1.36
N LEU A 95 8.19 10.16 -0.89
CA LEU A 95 8.42 8.92 -1.62
C LEU A 95 7.15 8.04 -1.59
N THR A 96 7.22 6.92 -2.29
CA THR A 96 6.10 5.97 -2.43
C THR A 96 6.13 4.89 -1.33
N THR A 97 5.02 4.14 -1.23
CA THR A 97 4.97 2.92 -0.41
C THR A 97 6.00 1.89 -0.86
N ASP A 98 6.27 1.79 -2.16
CA ASP A 98 7.29 0.90 -2.72
C ASP A 98 8.70 1.29 -2.25
N ASP A 99 9.01 2.58 -2.18
CA ASP A 99 10.31 3.06 -1.69
C ASP A 99 10.47 2.79 -0.19
N LEU A 100 9.39 2.94 0.60
CA LEU A 100 9.38 2.56 2.01
C LEU A 100 9.58 1.05 2.18
N ALA A 101 8.91 0.24 1.36
CA ALA A 101 9.03 -1.22 1.38
C ALA A 101 10.47 -1.71 1.16
N ARG A 102 11.24 -1.00 0.33
CA ARG A 102 12.64 -1.33 -0.01
C ARG A 102 13.66 -0.87 1.01
N LEU A 103 13.26 -0.01 1.95
CA LEU A 103 14.18 0.53 2.94
C LEU A 103 14.59 -0.55 3.95
N ASN A 104 15.90 -0.78 4.11
CA ASN A 104 16.39 -1.72 5.09
C ASN A 104 16.29 -1.14 6.52
N THR A 105 15.77 -1.92 7.46
CA THR A 105 15.61 -1.51 8.85
C THR A 105 16.95 -1.15 9.52
N ASP A 106 18.05 -1.76 9.06
CA ASP A 106 19.39 -1.48 9.59
C ASP A 106 19.93 -0.11 9.16
N ASP A 107 19.34 0.53 8.13
CA ASP A 107 19.70 1.86 7.66
C ASP A 107 18.87 2.98 8.34
N ILE A 108 17.86 2.62 9.13
CA ILE A 108 16.96 3.57 9.78
C ILE A 108 17.57 4.06 11.11
N ALA A 109 17.58 5.37 11.31
CA ALA A 109 17.91 6.01 12.58
C ALA A 109 16.67 6.28 13.43
N ALA A 110 15.58 6.77 12.80
CA ALA A 110 14.31 7.05 13.47
C ALA A 110 13.14 6.78 12.54
N PHE A 111 12.04 6.29 13.09
CA PHE A 111 10.77 6.06 12.41
C PHE A 111 9.66 6.67 13.25
N SER A 112 8.95 7.65 12.71
CA SER A 112 7.91 8.40 13.43
C SER A 112 6.64 8.46 12.60
N ILE A 113 5.48 8.33 13.26
CA ILE A 113 4.16 8.46 12.65
C ILE A 113 3.46 9.65 13.28
N MET A 114 3.03 10.59 12.44
CA MET A 114 2.34 11.81 12.79
C MET A 114 0.86 11.66 12.49
N LYS A 115 0.01 11.79 13.51
CA LYS A 115 -1.40 11.39 13.44
C LYS A 115 -2.38 12.55 13.48
N ASP A 116 -2.03 13.67 14.09
CA ASP A 116 -2.91 14.83 14.28
C ASP A 116 -2.55 16.02 13.38
N ALA A 117 -3.41 17.03 13.35
CA ALA A 117 -3.20 18.21 12.53
C ALA A 117 -1.97 19.03 12.94
N THR A 118 -1.63 19.05 14.24
CA THR A 118 -0.48 19.82 14.76
C THR A 118 0.83 19.24 14.24
N ALA A 119 0.94 17.91 14.20
CA ALA A 119 2.09 17.24 13.60
C ALA A 119 2.13 17.37 12.06
N THR A 120 0.98 17.38 11.40
CA THR A 120 0.89 17.29 9.93
C THR A 120 0.68 18.62 9.22
N ALA A 121 0.29 19.71 9.92
CA ALA A 121 0.03 21.02 9.32
C ALA A 121 1.23 21.60 8.55
N LEU A 122 2.45 21.29 8.99
CA LEU A 122 3.68 21.71 8.31
C LEU A 122 3.83 21.11 6.90
N TYR A 123 3.19 19.96 6.66
CA TYR A 123 3.13 19.29 5.35
C TYR A 123 1.87 19.65 4.56
N GLY A 124 1.02 20.50 5.14
CA GLY A 124 -0.15 21.20 4.60
C GLY A 124 -0.98 20.39 3.63
N ALA A 125 -0.64 20.52 2.36
CA ALA A 125 -1.35 19.97 1.21
C ALA A 125 -1.52 18.44 1.16
N ARG A 126 -0.82 17.68 2.00
CA ARG A 126 -0.74 16.21 1.92
C ARG A 126 -0.79 15.51 3.27
N GLY A 127 -0.94 16.32 4.34
CA GLY A 127 -0.98 15.82 5.71
C GLY A 127 -2.32 15.25 6.16
N ALA A 128 -3.37 15.33 5.34
CA ALA A 128 -4.73 14.93 5.74
C ALA A 128 -4.83 13.45 6.17
N ASN A 129 -4.12 12.54 5.50
CA ASN A 129 -4.11 11.11 5.84
C ASN A 129 -3.04 10.72 6.87
N GLY A 130 -2.39 11.71 7.51
CA GLY A 130 -1.23 11.49 8.39
C GLY A 130 0.09 11.41 7.62
N VAL A 131 1.20 11.34 8.38
CA VAL A 131 2.56 11.35 7.81
C VAL A 131 3.40 10.27 8.46
N ILE A 132 4.14 9.52 7.66
CA ILE A 132 5.21 8.61 8.08
C ILE A 132 6.54 9.30 7.80
N LEU A 133 7.32 9.56 8.83
CA LEU A 133 8.63 10.19 8.73
C LEU A 133 9.71 9.18 9.07
N VAL A 134 10.62 8.93 8.13
CA VAL A 134 11.77 8.07 8.30
C VAL A 134 13.04 8.88 8.15
N THR A 135 13.93 8.77 9.12
CA THR A 135 15.26 9.35 9.05
C THR A 135 16.28 8.23 8.94
N THR A 136 17.20 8.34 7.98
CA THR A 136 18.26 7.34 7.79
C THR A 136 19.47 7.63 8.67
N LYS A 137 20.31 6.62 8.90
CA LYS A 137 21.52 6.74 9.71
C LYS A 137 22.54 7.68 9.06
N GLU A 138 23.17 8.47 9.89
CA GLU A 138 24.29 9.35 9.53
C GLU A 138 25.58 8.89 10.20
N GLY A 139 26.70 9.36 9.69
CA GLY A 139 28.01 9.10 10.26
C GLY A 139 28.15 9.71 11.66
N LYS A 140 28.93 9.06 12.51
CA LYS A 140 29.31 9.56 13.85
C LYS A 140 30.80 9.74 13.95
N GLU A 141 31.22 10.71 14.73
CA GLU A 141 32.64 10.88 15.05
C GLU A 141 33.13 9.64 15.81
N GLY A 142 34.31 9.16 15.45
CA GLY A 142 34.91 8.01 16.07
C GLY A 142 35.55 7.04 15.08
N LYS A 143 36.02 5.91 15.63
CA LYS A 143 36.62 4.82 14.83
C LYS A 143 35.58 4.22 13.88
N VAL A 144 36.04 3.73 12.73
CA VAL A 144 35.22 3.00 11.77
C VAL A 144 34.51 1.83 12.45
N SER A 145 33.20 1.81 12.36
CA SER A 145 32.36 0.69 12.80
C SER A 145 31.82 -0.04 11.56
N VAL A 146 32.05 -1.34 11.51
CA VAL A 146 31.56 -2.23 10.45
C VAL A 146 30.47 -3.09 11.02
N ASN A 147 29.30 -3.11 10.40
CA ASN A 147 28.24 -4.04 10.70
C ASN A 147 27.94 -4.89 9.47
N ALA A 148 27.93 -6.21 9.66
CA ALA A 148 27.53 -7.16 8.63
C ALA A 148 26.44 -8.08 9.19
N ARG A 149 25.42 -8.33 8.41
CA ARG A 149 24.30 -9.20 8.77
C ARG A 149 23.91 -10.05 7.58
N VAL A 150 23.78 -11.35 7.79
CA VAL A 150 23.29 -12.30 6.80
C VAL A 150 22.12 -13.05 7.42
N GLU A 151 21.06 -13.20 6.66
CA GLU A 151 19.85 -13.89 7.12
C GLU A 151 19.35 -14.84 6.03
N THR A 152 18.82 -15.98 6.48
CA THR A 152 18.02 -16.90 5.69
C THR A 152 16.69 -17.07 6.39
N SER A 153 15.61 -16.94 5.65
CA SER A 153 14.25 -17.18 6.15
C SER A 153 13.53 -18.22 5.30
N PHE A 154 12.64 -18.97 5.93
CA PHE A 154 11.76 -19.92 5.27
C PHE A 154 10.33 -19.41 5.37
N SER A 155 9.63 -19.42 4.24
CA SER A 155 8.25 -18.95 4.14
C SER A 155 7.34 -20.07 3.70
N SER A 156 6.16 -20.16 4.29
CA SER A 156 5.09 -21.08 3.93
C SER A 156 3.75 -20.35 3.91
N PRO A 157 2.75 -20.79 3.12
CA PRO A 157 1.40 -20.24 3.17
C PRO A 157 0.83 -20.33 4.60
N THR A 158 0.25 -19.25 5.10
CA THR A 158 -0.42 -19.22 6.41
C THR A 158 -1.71 -20.02 6.43
N GLU A 159 -2.40 -20.03 5.28
CA GLU A 159 -3.63 -20.79 5.08
C GLU A 159 -3.71 -21.25 3.61
N ARG A 160 -4.36 -22.37 3.39
CA ARG A 160 -4.72 -22.88 2.06
C ARG A 160 -6.21 -23.05 2.00
N VAL A 161 -6.81 -22.62 0.90
CA VAL A 161 -8.23 -22.87 0.65
C VAL A 161 -8.47 -24.36 0.55
N LYS A 162 -9.40 -24.86 1.34
CA LYS A 162 -9.86 -26.27 1.27
C LYS A 162 -10.81 -26.41 0.11
N ILE A 163 -10.45 -27.27 -0.84
CA ILE A 163 -11.29 -27.63 -1.98
C ILE A 163 -11.86 -29.02 -1.81
N ALA A 164 -13.00 -29.28 -2.43
CA ALA A 164 -13.59 -30.60 -2.44
C ALA A 164 -12.65 -31.61 -3.10
N ASP A 165 -12.63 -32.84 -2.58
CA ASP A 165 -11.94 -33.93 -3.26
C ASP A 165 -12.60 -34.25 -4.62
N PRO A 166 -11.85 -34.84 -5.58
CA PRO A 166 -12.34 -35.07 -6.92
C PRO A 166 -13.62 -35.91 -7.03
N VAL A 167 -13.81 -36.85 -6.13
CA VAL A 167 -15.03 -37.72 -6.12
C VAL A 167 -16.24 -36.92 -5.64
N THR A 168 -16.09 -36.19 -4.53
CA THR A 168 -17.11 -35.26 -4.02
C THR A 168 -17.47 -34.23 -5.08
N TYR A 169 -16.46 -33.65 -5.75
CA TYR A 169 -16.67 -32.68 -6.84
C TYR A 169 -17.55 -33.26 -7.96
N MET A 170 -17.25 -34.47 -8.45
CA MET A 170 -18.04 -35.08 -9.50
C MET A 170 -19.49 -35.41 -9.08
N ARG A 171 -19.67 -35.87 -7.85
CA ARG A 171 -21.00 -36.16 -7.31
C ARG A 171 -21.83 -34.91 -7.15
N MET A 172 -21.27 -33.86 -6.57
CA MET A 172 -21.96 -32.57 -6.41
C MET A 172 -22.31 -31.95 -7.76
N GLN A 173 -21.43 -32.02 -8.76
CA GLN A 173 -21.71 -31.52 -10.10
C GLN A 173 -22.87 -32.32 -10.77
N ASN A 174 -22.88 -33.62 -10.62
CA ASN A 174 -23.98 -34.46 -11.13
C ASN A 174 -25.31 -34.17 -10.41
N GLU A 175 -25.26 -33.96 -9.10
CA GLU A 175 -26.41 -33.57 -8.30
C GLU A 175 -26.94 -32.20 -8.74
N ALA A 176 -26.07 -31.22 -8.93
CA ALA A 176 -26.45 -29.89 -9.41
C ALA A 176 -27.15 -29.93 -10.77
N ILE A 177 -26.71 -30.77 -11.67
CA ILE A 177 -27.40 -30.98 -12.97
C ILE A 177 -28.79 -31.54 -12.76
N LYS A 178 -28.92 -32.63 -11.98
CA LYS A 178 -30.19 -33.32 -11.75
C LYS A 178 -31.22 -32.51 -10.99
N THR A 179 -30.77 -31.65 -10.08
CA THR A 179 -31.68 -30.75 -9.34
C THR A 179 -32.22 -29.64 -10.22
N ARG A 180 -31.44 -29.20 -11.22
CA ARG A 180 -31.86 -28.16 -12.18
C ARG A 180 -32.73 -28.73 -13.32
N ASP A 181 -32.33 -29.89 -13.80
CA ASP A 181 -33.02 -30.63 -14.87
C ASP A 181 -33.07 -32.10 -14.49
N PRO A 182 -34.23 -32.59 -13.96
CA PRO A 182 -34.40 -34.00 -13.58
C PRO A 182 -34.17 -35.00 -14.74
N MET A 183 -34.31 -34.56 -15.99
CA MET A 183 -34.01 -35.32 -17.20
C MET A 183 -32.60 -35.09 -17.73
N GLY A 184 -31.84 -34.16 -17.11
CA GLY A 184 -30.48 -33.84 -17.51
C GLY A 184 -29.52 -35.02 -17.37
N LEU A 185 -28.63 -35.15 -18.34
CA LEU A 185 -27.59 -36.18 -18.31
C LEU A 185 -26.49 -35.80 -17.31
N ALA A 186 -26.16 -36.75 -16.45
CA ALA A 186 -25.02 -36.58 -15.53
C ALA A 186 -23.73 -36.35 -16.32
N MET A 187 -22.97 -35.33 -15.94
CA MET A 187 -21.69 -34.98 -16.58
C MET A 187 -20.63 -36.05 -16.38
N TYR A 188 -20.65 -36.72 -15.24
CA TYR A 188 -19.69 -37.76 -14.87
C TYR A 188 -20.41 -39.11 -14.68
N SER A 189 -19.96 -40.12 -15.41
CA SER A 189 -20.50 -41.49 -15.27
C SER A 189 -20.08 -42.12 -13.95
N GLU A 190 -20.89 -43.10 -13.43
CA GLU A 190 -20.53 -43.84 -12.23
C GLU A 190 -19.25 -44.67 -12.41
N GLU A 191 -18.97 -45.11 -13.64
CA GLU A 191 -17.70 -45.75 -13.96
C GLU A 191 -16.52 -44.80 -13.71
N LYS A 192 -16.59 -43.56 -14.23
CA LYS A 192 -15.54 -42.55 -14.03
C LYS A 192 -15.37 -42.25 -12.54
N ILE A 193 -16.46 -42.07 -11.81
CA ILE A 193 -16.42 -41.77 -10.35
C ILE A 193 -15.76 -42.95 -9.61
N SER A 194 -16.14 -44.19 -9.89
CA SER A 194 -15.60 -45.36 -9.21
C SER A 194 -14.13 -45.63 -9.56
N MET A 195 -13.72 -45.43 -10.82
CA MET A 195 -12.33 -45.57 -11.24
C MET A 195 -11.43 -44.50 -10.64
N THR A 196 -11.90 -43.25 -10.58
CA THR A 196 -11.20 -42.16 -9.93
C THR A 196 -11.07 -42.43 -8.42
N ALA A 197 -12.16 -42.88 -7.76
CA ALA A 197 -12.15 -43.23 -6.34
C ALA A 197 -11.17 -44.35 -6.01
N ALA A 198 -11.09 -45.36 -6.89
CA ALA A 198 -10.18 -46.48 -6.74
C ALA A 198 -8.71 -46.17 -7.13
N GLY A 199 -8.43 -44.96 -7.67
CA GLY A 199 -7.12 -44.58 -8.18
C GLY A 199 -6.63 -45.42 -9.36
N ARG A 200 -7.56 -46.07 -10.12
CA ARG A 200 -7.21 -46.94 -11.24
C ARG A 200 -6.95 -46.11 -12.49
N TYR A 201 -5.83 -46.41 -13.16
CA TYR A 201 -5.41 -45.70 -14.37
C TYR A 201 -5.47 -44.18 -14.20
N PRO A 202 -4.64 -43.58 -13.29
CA PRO A 202 -4.72 -42.15 -12.97
C PRO A 202 -4.58 -41.23 -14.19
N HIS A 203 -3.90 -41.67 -15.23
CA HIS A 203 -3.76 -40.95 -16.49
C HIS A 203 -5.07 -40.89 -17.31
N LEU A 204 -5.97 -41.87 -17.17
CA LEU A 204 -7.31 -41.92 -17.80
C LEU A 204 -8.38 -41.26 -16.92
N PHE A 205 -8.29 -41.50 -15.62
CA PHE A 205 -9.24 -41.05 -14.59
C PHE A 205 -8.53 -40.16 -13.59
N PRO A 206 -8.17 -38.93 -14.02
CA PRO A 206 -7.39 -38.02 -13.19
C PRO A 206 -8.11 -37.61 -11.90
N ALA A 207 -7.32 -37.44 -10.84
CA ALA A 207 -7.71 -36.88 -9.56
C ALA A 207 -6.62 -35.87 -9.17
N ILE A 208 -6.68 -34.68 -9.75
CA ILE A 208 -5.61 -33.68 -9.67
C ILE A 208 -5.88 -32.73 -8.53
N ASN A 209 -4.96 -32.65 -7.58
CA ASN A 209 -4.86 -31.50 -6.69
C ASN A 209 -3.97 -30.43 -7.35
N TRP A 210 -4.58 -29.41 -7.93
CA TRP A 210 -3.87 -28.37 -8.66
C TRP A 210 -2.94 -27.55 -7.77
N TYR A 211 -3.28 -27.33 -6.50
CA TYR A 211 -2.39 -26.66 -5.56
C TYR A 211 -1.10 -27.43 -5.34
N ASP A 212 -1.22 -28.71 -5.01
CA ASP A 212 -0.06 -29.57 -4.78
C ASP A 212 0.74 -29.80 -6.06
N THR A 213 0.09 -29.76 -7.23
CA THR A 213 0.75 -29.87 -8.53
C THR A 213 1.57 -28.62 -8.84
N MET A 214 1.08 -27.43 -8.51
CA MET A 214 1.65 -26.16 -8.91
C MET A 214 2.56 -25.51 -7.87
N LEU A 215 2.29 -25.73 -6.57
CA LEU A 215 2.90 -24.95 -5.50
C LEU A 215 3.76 -25.82 -4.57
N LYS A 216 4.83 -25.22 -4.06
CA LYS A 216 5.69 -25.78 -2.99
C LYS A 216 5.10 -25.40 -1.62
N ASP A 217 5.36 -26.23 -0.63
CA ASP A 217 4.96 -25.96 0.76
C ASP A 217 5.84 -24.92 1.43
N VAL A 218 7.11 -24.88 1.06
CA VAL A 218 8.12 -24.00 1.69
C VAL A 218 9.01 -23.40 0.60
N THR A 219 9.35 -22.14 0.77
CA THR A 219 10.36 -21.43 -0.01
C THR A 219 11.39 -20.80 0.91
N SER A 220 12.58 -20.49 0.39
CA SER A 220 13.67 -19.87 1.16
C SER A 220 14.04 -18.52 0.57
N ASN A 221 14.30 -17.54 1.46
CA ASN A 221 14.70 -16.20 1.09
C ASN A 221 16.02 -15.86 1.78
N GLN A 222 16.89 -15.10 1.13
CA GLN A 222 18.21 -14.75 1.62
C GLN A 222 18.40 -13.24 1.63
N ARG A 223 19.11 -12.72 2.62
CA ARG A 223 19.45 -11.31 2.74
C ARG A 223 20.85 -11.11 3.29
N ALA A 224 21.52 -10.09 2.80
CA ALA A 224 22.78 -9.63 3.35
C ALA A 224 22.78 -8.09 3.42
N ASN A 225 23.27 -7.57 4.53
CA ASN A 225 23.48 -6.15 4.76
C ASN A 225 24.91 -5.95 5.26
N VAL A 226 25.58 -4.96 4.68
CA VAL A 226 26.88 -4.49 5.19
C VAL A 226 26.81 -2.98 5.31
N SER A 227 27.18 -2.44 6.46
CA SER A 227 27.27 -0.99 6.66
C SER A 227 28.56 -0.59 7.37
N LEU A 228 29.05 0.59 6.96
CA LEU A 228 30.26 1.23 7.49
C LEU A 228 29.87 2.60 8.00
N SER A 229 30.26 2.93 9.22
CA SER A 229 30.07 4.27 9.77
C SER A 229 31.31 4.72 10.52
N GLY A 230 31.61 6.01 10.43
CA GLY A 230 32.77 6.59 11.09
C GLY A 230 32.98 8.04 10.72
N GLY A 231 34.08 8.60 11.15
CA GLY A 231 34.48 9.96 10.78
C GLY A 231 35.23 10.69 11.86
N GLY A 232 35.65 11.89 11.52
CA GLY A 232 36.29 12.85 12.41
C GLY A 232 35.54 14.18 12.45
N PRO A 233 36.13 15.21 13.07
CA PRO A 233 35.50 16.51 13.21
C PRO A 233 35.16 17.18 11.87
N LEU A 234 35.94 16.89 10.80
CA LEU A 234 35.73 17.49 9.47
C LEU A 234 34.72 16.73 8.64
N ALA A 235 34.74 15.40 8.68
CA ALA A 235 33.90 14.56 7.82
C ALA A 235 33.38 13.34 8.59
N ARG A 236 32.09 13.06 8.47
CA ARG A 236 31.41 11.89 9.01
C ARG A 236 30.69 11.18 7.87
N TYR A 237 30.66 9.87 7.89
CA TYR A 237 30.05 9.09 6.82
C TYR A 237 29.32 7.86 7.34
N TYR A 238 28.26 7.51 6.64
CA TYR A 238 27.55 6.24 6.73
C TYR A 238 27.39 5.70 5.31
N VAL A 239 27.86 4.48 5.08
CA VAL A 239 27.73 3.79 3.78
C VAL A 239 27.15 2.41 4.02
N ALA A 240 26.15 2.01 3.26
CA ALA A 240 25.52 0.71 3.35
C ALA A 240 25.25 0.11 1.97
N ALA A 241 25.36 -1.22 1.91
CA ALA A 241 24.97 -2.04 0.79
C ALA A 241 24.09 -3.20 1.27
N ASN A 242 22.96 -3.39 0.61
CA ASN A 242 21.98 -4.41 0.90
C ASN A 242 21.72 -5.25 -0.34
N ILE A 243 21.56 -6.55 -0.16
CA ILE A 243 21.05 -7.47 -1.19
C ILE A 243 20.00 -8.38 -0.54
N SER A 244 18.90 -8.61 -1.25
CA SER A 244 17.93 -9.63 -0.88
C SER A 244 17.48 -10.41 -2.09
N HIS A 245 17.18 -11.69 -1.89
CA HIS A 245 16.61 -12.60 -2.86
C HIS A 245 15.36 -13.25 -2.27
N ASP A 246 14.20 -12.88 -2.79
CA ASP A 246 12.91 -13.41 -2.38
C ASP A 246 12.40 -14.37 -3.46
N ASN A 247 12.10 -15.61 -3.07
CA ASN A 247 11.66 -16.66 -3.96
C ASN A 247 10.17 -16.94 -3.78
N GLY A 248 9.46 -17.14 -4.90
CA GLY A 248 8.10 -17.66 -4.91
C GLY A 248 8.03 -19.15 -4.62
N ASN A 249 6.82 -19.64 -4.49
CA ASN A 249 6.53 -21.05 -4.18
C ASN A 249 6.04 -21.86 -5.37
N ILE A 250 6.16 -21.37 -6.60
CA ILE A 250 5.75 -22.10 -7.81
C ILE A 250 6.75 -23.21 -8.11
N LYS A 251 6.27 -24.39 -8.46
CA LYS A 251 7.10 -25.50 -8.92
C LYS A 251 7.55 -25.26 -10.35
N VAL A 252 8.85 -25.40 -10.60
CA VAL A 252 9.45 -25.25 -11.93
C VAL A 252 9.59 -26.61 -12.58
N ASP A 253 9.16 -26.71 -13.83
CA ASP A 253 9.39 -27.88 -14.65
C ASP A 253 10.74 -27.78 -15.39
N LYS A 254 11.61 -28.74 -15.16
CA LYS A 254 12.95 -28.77 -15.77
C LYS A 254 12.97 -29.09 -17.27
N ARG A 255 11.84 -29.43 -17.86
CA ARG A 255 11.72 -29.63 -19.32
C ARG A 255 11.85 -28.34 -20.10
N ASN A 256 11.50 -27.20 -19.46
CA ASN A 256 11.81 -25.88 -19.98
C ASN A 256 13.21 -25.44 -19.52
N ASN A 257 13.90 -24.66 -20.34
CA ASN A 257 15.22 -24.13 -20.04
C ASN A 257 15.20 -22.73 -19.39
N TYR A 258 14.04 -22.30 -18.88
CA TYR A 258 13.87 -21.04 -18.18
C TYR A 258 13.19 -21.26 -16.81
N ASN A 259 13.41 -20.33 -15.90
CA ASN A 259 12.79 -20.30 -14.59
C ASN A 259 11.52 -19.45 -14.65
N ASN A 260 10.38 -20.05 -14.39
CA ASN A 260 9.08 -19.40 -14.31
C ASN A 260 8.56 -19.29 -12.87
N ASN A 261 9.35 -19.68 -11.86
CA ASN A 261 9.06 -19.33 -10.48
C ASN A 261 9.36 -17.84 -10.24
N ILE A 262 8.67 -17.23 -9.30
CA ILE A 262 8.96 -15.87 -8.88
C ILE A 262 10.35 -15.84 -8.25
N SER A 263 11.17 -14.92 -8.72
CA SER A 263 12.50 -14.62 -8.19
C SER A 263 12.65 -13.10 -8.23
N LEU A 264 12.74 -12.48 -7.05
CA LEU A 264 12.92 -11.05 -6.91
C LEU A 264 14.25 -10.78 -6.20
N ILE A 265 15.17 -10.16 -6.91
CA ILE A 265 16.45 -9.75 -6.35
C ILE A 265 16.42 -8.23 -6.19
N LYS A 266 16.70 -7.78 -4.97
CA LYS A 266 16.77 -6.35 -4.66
C LYS A 266 18.18 -5.97 -4.25
N TYR A 267 18.69 -4.88 -4.80
CA TYR A 267 19.97 -4.27 -4.42
C TYR A 267 19.70 -2.86 -3.93
N ALA A 268 20.30 -2.46 -2.82
CA ALA A 268 20.21 -1.08 -2.35
C ALA A 268 21.58 -0.59 -1.87
N PHE A 269 21.90 0.63 -2.26
CA PHE A 269 23.12 1.33 -1.86
C PHE A 269 22.72 2.65 -1.21
N ARG A 270 23.40 3.01 -0.12
CA ARG A 270 23.21 4.27 0.58
C ARG A 270 24.54 4.86 0.99
N SER A 271 24.68 6.18 0.83
CA SER A 271 25.83 6.93 1.29
C SER A 271 25.38 8.27 1.83
N ASN A 272 25.56 8.49 3.13
CA ASN A 272 25.29 9.74 3.82
C ASN A 272 26.62 10.31 4.33
N ILE A 273 26.99 11.48 3.83
CA ILE A 273 28.24 12.16 4.14
C ILE A 273 27.93 13.55 4.69
N ASN A 274 28.47 13.88 5.86
CA ASN A 274 28.37 15.18 6.50
C ASN A 274 29.75 15.79 6.60
N LEU A 275 29.90 17.01 6.09
CA LEU A 275 31.17 17.77 6.05
C LEU A 275 31.02 19.06 6.84
N ASN A 276 31.78 19.21 7.92
CA ASN A 276 31.86 20.46 8.67
C ASN A 276 32.90 21.38 7.99
N LEU A 277 32.43 22.26 7.08
CA LEU A 277 33.28 23.18 6.36
C LEU A 277 33.92 24.22 7.30
N THR A 278 33.12 24.67 8.27
CA THR A 278 33.54 25.52 9.37
C THR A 278 32.89 25.05 10.68
N LYS A 279 33.16 25.69 11.79
CA LYS A 279 32.48 25.39 13.08
C LYS A 279 30.95 25.70 13.03
N SER A 280 30.52 26.59 12.12
CA SER A 280 29.14 27.01 11.98
C SER A 280 28.47 26.50 10.67
N THR A 281 29.23 25.88 9.77
CA THR A 281 28.76 25.50 8.42
C THR A 281 28.90 24.01 8.22
N GLU A 282 27.79 23.33 7.97
CA GLU A 282 27.73 21.91 7.63
C GLU A 282 27.16 21.76 6.22
N LEU A 283 27.85 21.01 5.38
CA LEU A 283 27.36 20.51 4.10
C LEU A 283 27.07 19.03 4.24
N TYR A 284 25.93 18.55 3.71
CA TYR A 284 25.64 17.12 3.69
C TYR A 284 25.23 16.65 2.31
N LEU A 285 25.69 15.44 1.98
CA LEU A 285 25.33 14.74 0.76
C LEU A 285 24.72 13.39 1.11
N LYS A 286 23.49 13.14 0.65
CA LYS A 286 22.82 11.85 0.79
C LYS A 286 22.53 11.28 -0.59
N LEU A 287 23.07 10.09 -0.85
CA LEU A 287 22.89 9.36 -2.08
C LEU A 287 22.25 8.02 -1.76
N SER A 288 21.21 7.64 -2.48
CA SER A 288 20.69 6.28 -2.41
C SER A 288 20.23 5.79 -3.79
N ALA A 289 20.41 4.50 -4.03
CA ALA A 289 19.94 3.82 -5.20
C ALA A 289 19.37 2.45 -4.79
N SER A 290 18.21 2.11 -5.34
CA SER A 290 17.60 0.79 -5.20
C SER A 290 17.25 0.24 -6.57
N PHE A 291 17.46 -1.07 -6.75
CA PHE A 291 17.18 -1.81 -7.96
C PHE A 291 16.42 -3.07 -7.59
N ASP A 292 15.34 -3.36 -8.30
CA ASP A 292 14.56 -4.59 -8.19
C ASP A 292 14.58 -5.29 -9.53
N ASP A 293 15.11 -6.51 -9.57
CA ASP A 293 15.09 -7.39 -10.73
C ASP A 293 14.15 -8.56 -10.45
N TYR A 294 13.08 -8.63 -11.19
CA TYR A 294 12.03 -9.64 -11.07
C TYR A 294 12.01 -10.56 -12.26
N ASN A 295 11.86 -11.84 -11.99
CA ASN A 295 11.47 -12.86 -12.97
C ASN A 295 10.33 -13.69 -12.37
N GLY A 296 9.33 -14.03 -13.18
CA GLY A 296 8.19 -14.85 -12.72
C GLY A 296 7.21 -15.23 -13.81
N PRO A 297 6.09 -15.88 -13.46
CA PRO A 297 5.08 -16.28 -14.43
C PRO A 297 4.49 -15.03 -15.12
N ILE A 298 4.05 -15.20 -16.35
CA ILE A 298 3.50 -14.11 -17.17
C ILE A 298 2.35 -13.42 -16.47
N ASP A 299 1.45 -14.17 -15.89
CA ASP A 299 0.20 -13.67 -15.29
C ASP A 299 0.34 -13.33 -13.81
N GLY A 300 1.55 -13.53 -13.20
CA GLY A 300 1.80 -13.34 -11.77
C GLY A 300 1.33 -14.47 -10.87
N GLY A 301 1.75 -14.47 -9.61
CA GLY A 301 1.45 -15.57 -8.67
C GLY A 301 -0.01 -15.60 -8.24
N THR A 302 -0.65 -14.45 -8.06
CA THR A 302 -2.08 -14.35 -7.72
C THR A 302 -2.96 -15.04 -8.77
N GLU A 303 -2.64 -14.84 -10.05
CA GLU A 303 -3.39 -15.47 -11.14
C GLU A 303 -3.13 -16.99 -11.23
N VAL A 304 -1.91 -17.42 -10.98
CA VAL A 304 -1.58 -18.86 -10.86
C VAL A 304 -2.42 -19.51 -9.76
N TYR A 305 -2.55 -18.85 -8.61
CA TYR A 305 -3.37 -19.33 -7.51
C TYR A 305 -4.85 -19.41 -7.88
N ARG A 306 -5.38 -18.35 -8.53
CA ARG A 306 -6.76 -18.32 -9.03
C ARG A 306 -7.04 -19.44 -10.03
N MET A 307 -6.14 -19.66 -10.99
CA MET A 307 -6.28 -20.74 -11.97
C MET A 307 -6.27 -22.12 -11.31
N ALA A 308 -5.42 -22.34 -10.28
CA ALA A 308 -5.41 -23.58 -9.53
C ALA A 308 -6.73 -23.87 -8.79
N MET A 309 -7.43 -22.80 -8.34
CA MET A 309 -8.78 -22.93 -7.75
C MET A 309 -9.86 -23.26 -8.77
N GLN A 310 -9.75 -22.72 -9.98
CA GLN A 310 -10.79 -22.81 -11.01
C GLN A 310 -10.65 -24.04 -11.91
N ALA A 311 -9.47 -24.64 -11.96
CA ALA A 311 -9.19 -25.73 -12.87
C ALA A 311 -9.95 -27.01 -12.48
N ASN A 312 -10.50 -27.66 -13.48
CA ASN A 312 -11.23 -28.92 -13.27
C ASN A 312 -10.29 -30.05 -12.82
N PRO A 313 -10.57 -30.73 -11.69
CA PRO A 313 -9.64 -31.70 -11.11
C PRO A 313 -9.72 -33.11 -11.76
N VAL A 314 -10.71 -33.37 -12.66
CA VAL A 314 -11.01 -34.73 -13.11
C VAL A 314 -11.11 -34.91 -14.64
N LEU A 315 -10.99 -33.85 -15.44
CA LEU A 315 -11.18 -33.94 -16.89
C LEU A 315 -9.91 -34.26 -17.66
N PHE A 316 -8.74 -33.81 -17.21
CA PHE A 316 -7.48 -33.97 -17.92
C PHE A 316 -6.29 -33.95 -16.98
N GLN A 317 -5.16 -34.50 -17.44
CA GLN A 317 -3.86 -34.40 -16.75
C GLN A 317 -3.19 -33.05 -16.99
N PRO A 318 -2.24 -32.63 -16.15
CA PRO A 318 -1.38 -31.47 -16.45
C PRO A 318 -0.71 -31.61 -17.82
N TYR A 319 -0.22 -32.76 -18.11
CA TYR A 319 0.33 -33.20 -19.42
C TYR A 319 0.22 -34.69 -19.58
N TYR A 320 0.37 -35.17 -20.81
CA TYR A 320 0.36 -36.57 -21.17
C TYR A 320 1.75 -37.04 -21.64
N GLU A 321 2.07 -38.31 -21.43
CA GLU A 321 3.17 -38.98 -22.11
C GLU A 321 2.82 -39.20 -23.58
N ALA A 322 3.86 -39.16 -24.44
CA ALA A 322 3.65 -39.35 -25.88
C ALA A 322 3.19 -40.76 -26.21
N ASP A 323 2.15 -40.87 -27.04
CA ASP A 323 1.77 -42.10 -27.70
C ASP A 323 2.61 -42.34 -28.99
N GLU A 324 2.36 -43.40 -29.73
CA GLU A 324 3.08 -43.71 -30.96
C GLU A 324 3.00 -42.55 -31.99
N GLN A 325 1.85 -41.91 -32.10
CA GLN A 325 1.61 -40.84 -33.06
C GLN A 325 2.42 -39.57 -32.73
N TYR A 326 2.62 -39.29 -31.46
CA TYR A 326 3.32 -38.08 -30.98
C TYR A 326 4.71 -38.36 -30.41
N SER A 327 5.28 -39.53 -30.64
CA SER A 327 6.58 -39.95 -30.10
C SER A 327 7.74 -39.06 -30.51
N ASN A 328 7.66 -38.37 -31.64
CA ASN A 328 8.69 -37.47 -32.17
C ASN A 328 8.46 -35.97 -31.85
N VAL A 329 7.42 -35.66 -31.09
CA VAL A 329 7.09 -34.30 -30.73
C VAL A 329 8.02 -33.79 -29.61
N ARG A 330 8.57 -32.58 -29.74
CA ARG A 330 9.51 -32.02 -28.78
C ARG A 330 8.84 -31.16 -27.70
N HIS A 331 7.65 -30.62 -27.97
CA HIS A 331 6.93 -29.81 -27.00
C HIS A 331 6.17 -30.68 -26.00
N ILE A 332 5.83 -30.08 -24.84
CA ILE A 332 5.05 -30.76 -23.81
C ILE A 332 3.61 -30.94 -24.29
N LEU A 333 3.08 -32.18 -24.14
CA LEU A 333 1.71 -32.54 -24.53
C LEU A 333 0.72 -32.15 -23.41
N TYR A 334 0.40 -30.85 -23.30
CA TYR A 334 -0.46 -30.36 -22.21
C TYR A 334 -1.88 -30.92 -22.34
N GLY A 335 -2.41 -31.40 -21.22
CA GLY A 335 -3.74 -31.96 -21.14
C GLY A 335 -4.83 -30.89 -21.24
N ASN A 336 -5.92 -31.28 -21.96
CA ASN A 336 -7.16 -30.48 -21.98
C ASN A 336 -8.34 -31.38 -22.36
N TYR A 337 -9.55 -30.79 -22.40
CA TYR A 337 -10.78 -31.54 -22.68
C TYR A 337 -11.65 -30.79 -23.69
N GLY A 338 -12.50 -31.52 -24.41
CA GLY A 338 -13.47 -30.99 -25.35
C GLY A 338 -12.82 -30.26 -26.54
N ASP A 339 -13.01 -28.97 -26.61
CA ASP A 339 -12.46 -28.05 -27.62
C ASP A 339 -11.08 -27.43 -27.24
N GLY A 340 -10.51 -27.83 -26.10
CA GLY A 340 -9.21 -27.33 -25.64
C GLY A 340 -9.26 -25.99 -24.92
N ASN A 341 -10.42 -25.54 -24.47
CA ASN A 341 -10.59 -24.21 -23.81
C ASN A 341 -10.66 -24.27 -22.28
N TYR A 342 -10.54 -25.46 -21.66
CA TYR A 342 -10.45 -25.55 -20.21
C TYR A 342 -9.14 -24.94 -19.69
N VAL A 343 -9.19 -24.33 -18.50
CA VAL A 343 -8.00 -23.78 -17.85
C VAL A 343 -7.10 -24.91 -17.38
N ASN A 344 -5.90 -25.01 -17.95
CA ASN A 344 -4.83 -25.86 -17.45
C ASN A 344 -3.76 -24.97 -16.78
N PRO A 345 -3.72 -24.85 -15.45
CA PRO A 345 -2.79 -23.96 -14.73
C PRO A 345 -1.33 -24.31 -15.02
N TYR A 346 -1.04 -25.59 -15.16
CA TYR A 346 0.30 -26.09 -15.44
C TYR A 346 0.81 -25.56 -16.79
N ALA A 347 0.00 -25.66 -17.85
CA ALA A 347 0.33 -25.14 -19.16
C ALA A 347 0.49 -23.62 -19.15
N GLN A 348 -0.38 -22.89 -18.42
CA GLN A 348 -0.32 -21.44 -18.33
C GLN A 348 0.96 -20.94 -17.64
N VAL A 349 1.40 -21.61 -16.59
CA VAL A 349 2.66 -21.26 -15.91
C VAL A 349 3.87 -21.60 -16.78
N GLN A 350 3.80 -22.69 -17.54
CA GLN A 350 4.92 -23.16 -18.38
C GLN A 350 5.05 -22.41 -19.71
N ARG A 351 4.06 -21.58 -20.10
CA ARG A 351 4.04 -20.89 -21.41
C ARG A 351 5.06 -19.77 -21.59
N GLY A 352 5.82 -19.46 -20.55
CA GLY A 352 6.85 -18.42 -20.62
C GLY A 352 7.08 -17.73 -19.28
N TYR A 353 7.67 -16.54 -19.34
CA TYR A 353 8.01 -15.75 -18.18
C TYR A 353 7.97 -14.24 -18.47
N ARG A 354 7.78 -13.47 -17.42
CA ARG A 354 7.83 -12.00 -17.41
C ARG A 354 9.00 -11.54 -16.56
N GLU A 355 9.72 -10.57 -17.09
CA GLU A 355 10.78 -9.85 -16.37
C GLU A 355 10.38 -8.39 -16.21
N TYR A 356 10.70 -7.79 -15.07
CA TYR A 356 10.75 -6.35 -14.95
C TYR A 356 11.96 -5.92 -14.13
N SER A 357 12.45 -4.72 -14.43
CA SER A 357 13.46 -4.04 -13.61
C SER A 357 12.95 -2.68 -13.23
N LYS A 358 13.01 -2.38 -11.92
CA LYS A 358 12.63 -1.10 -11.31
C LYS A 358 13.84 -0.51 -10.65
N ASN A 359 14.04 0.80 -10.77
CA ASN A 359 15.09 1.48 -10.04
C ASN A 359 14.64 2.85 -9.55
N THR A 360 15.08 3.20 -8.34
CA THR A 360 14.90 4.52 -7.74
C THR A 360 16.27 5.05 -7.35
N MET A 361 16.59 6.24 -7.82
CA MET A 361 17.85 6.95 -7.49
C MET A 361 17.52 8.29 -6.88
N LEU A 362 18.15 8.59 -5.74
CA LEU A 362 17.99 9.86 -5.02
C LEU A 362 19.35 10.50 -4.78
N ALA A 363 19.44 11.79 -5.02
CA ALA A 363 20.60 12.60 -4.71
C ALA A 363 20.15 13.89 -4.02
N GLN A 364 20.53 14.03 -2.74
CA GLN A 364 20.21 15.18 -1.92
C GLN A 364 21.51 15.89 -1.50
N LEU A 365 21.59 17.17 -1.79
CA LEU A 365 22.66 18.06 -1.33
C LEU A 365 22.05 19.11 -0.43
N GLY A 366 22.56 19.23 0.79
CA GLY A 366 22.06 20.18 1.75
C GLY A 366 23.14 20.94 2.48
N PHE A 367 22.74 22.08 2.96
CA PHE A 367 23.58 23.05 3.66
C PHE A 367 22.88 23.51 4.93
N LYS A 368 23.64 23.58 6.03
CA LYS A 368 23.18 24.10 7.30
C LYS A 368 24.18 25.11 7.83
N GLN A 369 23.71 26.29 8.23
CA GLN A 369 24.49 27.38 8.75
C GLN A 369 23.96 27.80 10.12
N GLN A 370 24.81 27.77 11.13
CA GLN A 370 24.53 28.40 12.41
C GLN A 370 24.73 29.92 12.27
N LEU A 371 23.75 30.68 12.70
CA LEU A 371 23.73 32.17 12.60
C LEU A 371 23.79 32.82 13.98
N ASP A 372 24.51 32.24 14.92
CA ASP A 372 24.68 32.74 16.28
C ASP A 372 25.30 34.13 16.30
N MET A 373 25.98 34.54 15.20
CA MET A 373 26.47 35.93 15.03
C MET A 373 25.35 36.96 14.95
N VAL A 374 24.13 36.54 14.51
CA VAL A 374 22.95 37.41 14.44
C VAL A 374 22.18 37.34 15.76
N THR A 375 21.86 36.16 16.20
CA THR A 375 21.26 35.86 17.49
C THR A 375 21.50 34.40 17.86
N GLU A 376 21.83 34.15 19.13
CA GLU A 376 22.08 32.84 19.65
C GLU A 376 20.89 31.91 19.45
N GLY A 377 21.15 30.74 18.87
CA GLY A 377 20.15 29.71 18.58
C GLY A 377 19.42 29.87 17.22
N LEU A 378 19.85 30.82 16.38
CA LEU A 378 19.35 30.94 15.00
C LEU A 378 20.18 30.06 14.07
N SER A 379 19.52 29.35 13.19
CA SER A 379 20.15 28.60 12.11
C SER A 379 19.34 28.69 10.83
N ALA A 380 20.03 28.55 9.69
CA ALA A 380 19.43 28.42 8.37
C ALA A 380 19.82 27.08 7.77
N ARG A 381 18.91 26.47 7.04
CA ARG A 381 19.21 25.28 6.25
C ARG A 381 18.55 25.37 4.89
N ALA A 382 19.17 24.75 3.92
CA ALA A 382 18.59 24.57 2.59
C ALA A 382 19.07 23.25 2.02
N PHE A 383 18.25 22.61 1.21
CA PHE A 383 18.67 21.45 0.43
C PHE A 383 17.93 21.36 -0.90
N VAL A 384 18.55 20.68 -1.83
CA VAL A 384 17.99 20.28 -3.10
C VAL A 384 18.04 18.76 -3.19
N ASN A 385 16.98 18.19 -3.72
CA ASN A 385 16.91 16.76 -4.04
C ASN A 385 16.47 16.55 -5.48
N ILE A 386 17.08 15.56 -6.13
CA ILE A 386 16.65 15.02 -7.40
C ILE A 386 16.39 13.53 -7.19
N ASP A 387 15.18 13.08 -7.49
CA ASP A 387 14.85 11.66 -7.53
C ASP A 387 14.45 11.23 -8.94
N ARG A 388 14.85 10.03 -9.30
CA ARG A 388 14.47 9.42 -10.55
C ARG A 388 14.05 7.99 -10.34
N TYR A 389 12.83 7.69 -10.76
CA TYR A 389 12.27 6.35 -10.85
C TYR A 389 12.24 5.92 -12.31
N ALA A 390 12.66 4.70 -12.60
CA ALA A 390 12.51 4.10 -13.92
C ALA A 390 12.10 2.64 -13.79
N GLU A 391 11.21 2.22 -14.69
CA GLU A 391 10.73 0.84 -14.79
C GLU A 391 10.66 0.43 -16.24
N PHE A 392 11.03 -0.81 -16.51
CA PHE A 392 10.74 -1.47 -17.78
C PHE A 392 10.35 -2.91 -17.53
N SER A 393 9.52 -3.46 -18.40
CA SER A 393 9.12 -4.85 -18.36
C SER A 393 9.19 -5.48 -19.75
N ALA A 394 9.32 -6.79 -19.77
CA ALA A 394 9.29 -7.60 -20.98
C ALA A 394 8.68 -8.97 -20.65
N ARG A 395 8.05 -9.60 -21.64
CA ARG A 395 7.59 -10.97 -21.54
C ARG A 395 8.06 -11.77 -22.73
N ARG A 396 8.32 -13.05 -22.46
CA ARG A 396 8.63 -14.06 -23.50
C ARG A 396 7.66 -15.19 -23.31
N GLU A 397 6.85 -15.43 -24.32
CA GLU A 397 5.76 -16.39 -24.23
C GLU A 397 5.55 -17.16 -25.53
N TRP A 398 5.02 -18.34 -25.39
CA TRP A 398 4.55 -19.16 -26.49
C TRP A 398 3.14 -19.68 -26.21
N THR A 399 2.42 -20.09 -27.25
CA THR A 399 1.07 -20.61 -27.11
C THR A 399 1.14 -22.11 -26.88
N PRO A 400 0.60 -22.67 -25.77
CA PRO A 400 0.62 -24.08 -25.50
C PRO A 400 -0.17 -24.91 -26.53
N PHE A 401 0.34 -26.10 -26.86
CA PHE A 401 -0.40 -27.12 -27.58
C PHE A 401 -1.23 -27.93 -26.60
N TYR A 402 -2.51 -28.12 -26.87
CA TYR A 402 -3.39 -28.91 -26.01
C TYR A 402 -3.80 -30.23 -26.63
N TYR A 403 -3.79 -31.26 -25.80
CA TYR A 403 -4.09 -32.63 -26.17
C TYR A 403 -5.16 -33.22 -25.26
N GLY A 404 -6.00 -34.10 -25.80
CA GLY A 404 -6.95 -34.88 -25.06
C GLY A 404 -6.88 -36.34 -25.47
N ILE A 405 -7.38 -37.23 -24.63
CA ILE A 405 -7.50 -38.66 -24.94
C ILE A 405 -8.58 -38.84 -26.00
N SER A 406 -8.22 -39.49 -27.10
CA SER A 406 -9.14 -39.86 -28.18
C SER A 406 -9.81 -41.20 -27.91
N ASN A 407 -8.99 -42.23 -27.63
CA ASN A 407 -9.45 -43.56 -27.28
C ASN A 407 -8.59 -44.14 -26.16
N TYR A 408 -9.14 -45.09 -25.41
CA TYR A 408 -8.41 -45.79 -24.36
C TYR A 408 -8.90 -47.24 -24.24
N LYS A 409 -8.06 -48.11 -23.68
CA LYS A 409 -8.39 -49.49 -23.35
C LYS A 409 -8.29 -49.71 -21.85
N LEU A 410 -9.38 -50.19 -21.23
CA LEU A 410 -9.39 -50.50 -19.80
C LEU A 410 -8.60 -51.76 -19.43
N LEU A 411 -8.29 -52.63 -20.42
CA LEU A 411 -7.57 -53.86 -20.17
C LEU A 411 -6.13 -53.63 -19.73
N ASP A 412 -5.45 -52.71 -20.40
CA ASP A 412 -4.03 -52.40 -20.21
C ASP A 412 -3.74 -50.94 -19.84
N GLY A 413 -4.77 -50.07 -19.82
CA GLY A 413 -4.62 -48.64 -19.54
C GLY A 413 -4.02 -47.82 -20.68
N SER A 414 -3.84 -48.43 -21.88
CA SER A 414 -3.30 -47.69 -23.03
C SER A 414 -4.30 -46.69 -23.57
N TYR A 415 -3.78 -45.60 -24.15
CA TYR A 415 -4.57 -44.54 -24.74
C TYR A 415 -3.93 -43.98 -26.02
N THR A 416 -4.74 -43.30 -26.82
CA THR A 416 -4.30 -42.52 -27.95
C THR A 416 -4.70 -41.07 -27.76
N LEU A 417 -3.81 -40.16 -28.15
CA LEU A 417 -4.04 -38.72 -28.03
C LEU A 417 -4.59 -38.14 -29.33
N LYS A 418 -5.32 -37.04 -29.18
CA LYS A 418 -5.64 -36.11 -30.28
C LYS A 418 -5.25 -34.70 -29.90
N ARG A 419 -4.75 -33.96 -30.86
CA ARG A 419 -4.49 -32.52 -30.66
C ARG A 419 -5.83 -31.78 -30.69
N LEU A 420 -6.13 -31.07 -29.61
CA LEU A 420 -7.32 -30.25 -29.46
C LEU A 420 -7.09 -28.84 -29.96
N LYS A 421 -5.90 -28.27 -29.65
CA LYS A 421 -5.56 -26.91 -30.02
C LYS A 421 -4.09 -26.80 -30.41
N SER A 422 -3.83 -26.07 -31.49
CA SER A 422 -2.46 -25.79 -31.95
C SER A 422 -1.84 -24.66 -31.12
N GLY A 423 -0.54 -24.73 -30.98
CA GLY A 423 0.27 -23.74 -30.28
C GLY A 423 1.41 -23.19 -31.14
N SER A 424 2.43 -22.65 -30.55
CA SER A 424 3.67 -22.18 -31.18
C SER A 424 4.88 -22.89 -30.59
N ASP A 425 5.92 -23.12 -31.42
CA ASP A 425 7.12 -23.85 -31.01
C ASP A 425 8.25 -22.98 -30.45
N GLY A 426 8.10 -21.65 -30.42
CA GLY A 426 9.11 -20.72 -29.95
C GLY A 426 8.56 -19.62 -29.09
N LEU A 427 9.44 -19.06 -28.25
CA LEU A 427 9.15 -17.89 -27.43
C LEU A 427 9.05 -16.65 -28.31
N ASN A 428 7.91 -15.98 -28.28
CA ASN A 428 7.72 -14.65 -28.82
C ASN A 428 8.11 -13.62 -27.77
N TYR A 429 8.69 -12.52 -28.22
CA TYR A 429 9.03 -11.38 -27.36
C TYR A 429 7.95 -10.31 -27.45
N ALA A 430 7.51 -9.81 -26.31
CA ALA A 430 6.67 -8.62 -26.22
C ALA A 430 7.31 -7.64 -25.22
N ALA A 431 7.59 -6.43 -25.70
CA ALA A 431 7.96 -5.33 -24.80
C ALA A 431 6.74 -4.96 -23.96
N GLY A 432 6.97 -4.81 -22.66
CA GLY A 432 5.97 -4.30 -21.72
C GLY A 432 6.09 -2.80 -21.50
N ASP A 433 5.55 -2.35 -20.39
CA ASP A 433 5.53 -0.93 -20.02
C ASP A 433 6.94 -0.39 -19.79
N ARG A 434 7.09 0.88 -20.15
CA ARG A 434 8.28 1.68 -19.85
C ARG A 434 7.80 2.95 -19.17
N TYR A 435 8.33 3.20 -17.99
CA TYR A 435 7.92 4.35 -17.19
C TYR A 435 9.16 5.04 -16.62
N ILE A 436 9.22 6.38 -16.73
CA ILE A 436 10.27 7.20 -16.14
C ILE A 436 9.59 8.38 -15.47
N ASN A 437 9.89 8.58 -14.20
CA ASN A 437 9.46 9.76 -13.42
C ASN A 437 10.68 10.42 -12.81
N THR A 438 10.74 11.75 -12.88
CA THR A 438 11.79 12.54 -12.24
C THR A 438 11.15 13.63 -11.41
N ALA A 439 11.55 13.78 -10.16
CA ALA A 439 11.13 14.87 -9.31
C ALA A 439 12.31 15.71 -8.85
N PHE A 440 12.08 17.01 -8.77
CA PHE A 440 13.01 17.99 -8.22
C PHE A 440 12.37 18.66 -7.02
N TYR A 441 13.09 18.71 -5.91
CA TYR A 441 12.63 19.27 -4.66
C TYR A 441 13.64 20.26 -4.10
N LEU A 442 13.19 21.43 -3.69
CA LEU A 442 13.98 22.45 -3.04
C LEU A 442 13.32 22.88 -1.73
N GLU A 443 14.07 22.91 -0.65
CA GLU A 443 13.64 23.39 0.67
C GLU A 443 14.63 24.39 1.22
N ALA A 444 14.11 25.44 1.85
CA ALA A 444 14.90 26.36 2.66
C ALA A 444 14.12 26.70 3.95
N ALA A 445 14.80 26.70 5.08
CA ALA A 445 14.19 26.96 6.38
C ALA A 445 15.07 27.84 7.27
N LEU A 446 14.42 28.66 8.09
CA LEU A 446 15.04 29.34 9.22
C LEU A 446 14.53 28.71 10.51
N GLU A 447 15.43 28.36 11.40
CA GLU A 447 15.16 27.71 12.67
C GLU A 447 15.71 28.58 13.80
N TYR A 448 14.89 28.90 14.78
CA TYR A 448 15.31 29.58 15.98
C TYR A 448 14.91 28.76 17.20
N SER A 449 15.89 28.42 18.04
CA SER A 449 15.69 27.66 19.26
C SER A 449 16.50 28.24 20.39
N ARG A 450 15.82 28.75 21.42
CA ARG A 450 16.49 29.36 22.57
C ARG A 450 15.71 29.14 23.86
N MET A 451 16.44 28.94 24.95
CA MET A 451 15.90 28.89 26.29
C MET A 451 16.26 30.20 27.05
N PHE A 452 15.25 30.92 27.50
CA PHE A 452 15.42 32.17 28.27
C PHE A 452 15.20 31.89 29.74
N LYS A 453 16.13 32.35 30.58
CA LYS A 453 16.06 32.28 32.07
C LYS A 453 15.74 30.83 32.55
N GLU A 454 16.22 29.82 31.88
CA GLU A 454 16.00 28.38 32.19
C GLU A 454 14.53 27.92 32.27
N LYS A 455 13.57 28.81 31.94
CA LYS A 455 12.13 28.56 32.08
C LYS A 455 11.32 28.75 30.80
N HIS A 456 11.81 29.55 29.86
CA HIS A 456 11.08 29.81 28.60
C HIS A 456 11.84 29.24 27.42
N SER A 457 11.28 28.25 26.76
CA SER A 457 11.82 27.69 25.52
C SER A 457 10.95 28.12 24.34
N VAL A 458 11.58 28.69 23.31
CA VAL A 458 10.93 29.17 22.09
C VAL A 458 11.62 28.50 20.91
N ASN A 459 10.83 27.85 20.04
CA ASN A 459 11.29 27.27 18.78
C ASN A 459 10.41 27.79 17.66
N VAL A 460 11.01 28.36 16.64
CA VAL A 460 10.31 28.90 15.46
C VAL A 460 10.95 28.32 14.22
N TYR A 461 10.13 27.82 13.31
CA TYR A 461 10.55 27.27 12.03
C TYR A 461 9.75 27.93 10.91
N THR A 462 10.41 28.28 9.82
CA THR A 462 9.78 28.69 8.58
C THR A 462 10.37 27.91 7.44
N MET A 463 9.55 27.49 6.49
CA MET A 463 9.99 26.66 5.38
C MET A 463 9.29 27.08 4.09
N ARG A 464 10.02 26.95 2.99
CA ARG A 464 9.46 27.03 1.63
C ARG A 464 9.80 25.73 0.91
N GLU A 465 8.79 25.07 0.38
CA GLU A 465 8.90 23.85 -0.40
C GLU A 465 8.49 24.10 -1.85
N ALA A 466 9.21 23.52 -2.79
CA ALA A 466 8.80 23.45 -4.19
C ALA A 466 9.11 22.08 -4.75
N LYS A 467 8.13 21.42 -5.32
CA LYS A 467 8.29 20.12 -5.98
C LYS A 467 7.81 20.20 -7.42
N GLN A 468 8.55 19.58 -8.33
CA GLN A 468 8.17 19.39 -9.72
C GLN A 468 8.42 17.93 -10.09
N SER A 469 7.48 17.28 -10.76
CA SER A 469 7.66 15.94 -11.32
C SER A 469 7.21 15.90 -12.77
N ASN A 470 7.94 15.15 -13.60
CA ASN A 470 7.64 14.97 -15.01
C ASN A 470 7.46 13.48 -15.29
N PRO A 471 6.22 12.95 -15.28
CA PRO A 471 5.98 11.59 -15.69
C PRO A 471 6.15 11.42 -17.21
N TYR A 472 6.72 10.29 -17.62
CA TYR A 472 6.78 9.91 -19.04
C TYR A 472 5.42 9.33 -19.45
N ILE A 473 4.60 10.11 -20.16
CA ILE A 473 3.23 9.76 -20.53
C ILE A 473 2.97 10.13 -22.00
N THR A 474 2.09 9.41 -22.66
CA THR A 474 1.73 9.59 -24.07
C THR A 474 0.77 10.75 -24.32
N SER A 475 0.02 11.21 -23.31
CA SER A 475 -0.89 12.35 -23.40
C SER A 475 -0.16 13.68 -23.19
N LEU A 476 -0.39 14.67 -24.04
CA LEU A 476 0.18 16.02 -23.91
C LEU A 476 -0.13 16.63 -22.54
N GLN A 477 -1.38 16.53 -22.07
CA GLN A 477 -1.81 17.10 -20.81
C GLN A 477 -1.12 16.46 -19.62
N LEU A 478 -0.99 15.14 -19.64
CA LEU A 478 -0.34 14.38 -18.57
C LEU A 478 1.19 14.47 -18.61
N SER A 479 1.78 14.82 -19.75
CA SER A 479 3.23 15.04 -19.90
C SER A 479 3.71 16.35 -19.25
N LEU A 480 2.79 17.27 -18.91
CA LEU A 480 3.15 18.50 -18.23
C LEU A 480 3.59 18.20 -16.79
N PRO A 481 4.56 18.96 -16.24
CA PRO A 481 5.05 18.76 -14.89
C PRO A 481 3.97 19.05 -13.83
N ASN A 482 3.97 18.30 -12.72
CA ASN A 482 3.22 18.65 -11.51
C ASN A 482 4.02 19.64 -10.67
N ARG A 483 3.43 20.75 -10.28
CA ARG A 483 4.11 21.79 -9.51
C ARG A 483 3.32 22.13 -8.25
N ASN A 484 4.02 22.10 -7.14
CA ASN A 484 3.52 22.51 -5.85
C ASN A 484 4.50 23.49 -5.22
N ILE A 485 3.98 24.45 -4.45
CA ILE A 485 4.77 25.34 -3.65
C ILE A 485 4.10 25.51 -2.30
N GLY A 486 4.88 25.53 -1.21
CA GLY A 486 4.35 25.65 0.13
C GLY A 486 5.20 26.54 1.02
N PHE A 487 4.54 27.20 1.95
CA PHE A 487 5.13 27.88 3.09
C PHE A 487 4.57 27.25 4.35
N ALA A 488 5.44 26.90 5.29
CA ALA A 488 5.03 26.36 6.56
C ALA A 488 5.71 27.10 7.70
N GLY A 489 5.02 27.23 8.81
CA GLY A 489 5.58 27.84 10.00
C GLY A 489 5.15 27.08 11.25
N ARG A 490 6.06 26.99 12.21
CA ARG A 490 5.84 26.38 13.52
C ARG A 490 6.40 27.29 14.60
N MET A 491 5.63 27.45 15.66
CA MET A 491 6.05 28.09 16.90
C MET A 491 5.70 27.18 18.07
N ALA A 492 6.68 26.77 18.85
CA ALA A 492 6.48 26.03 20.08
C ALA A 492 7.02 26.80 21.27
N TYR A 493 6.20 26.95 22.28
CA TYR A 493 6.53 27.64 23.52
C TYR A 493 6.34 26.68 24.70
N ASN A 494 7.29 26.63 25.59
CA ASN A 494 7.25 25.84 26.81
C ASN A 494 7.64 26.70 27.99
N TYR A 495 6.79 26.74 29.01
CA TYR A 495 7.04 27.44 30.27
C TYR A 495 7.32 26.43 31.39
N ASP A 496 8.55 26.42 31.86
CA ASP A 496 9.05 25.67 33.03
C ASP A 496 8.70 24.17 32.94
N TYR A 497 8.66 23.59 31.71
CA TYR A 497 8.20 22.22 31.43
C TYR A 497 6.83 21.88 32.06
N ARG A 498 5.99 22.92 32.31
CA ARG A 498 4.63 22.76 32.85
C ARG A 498 3.55 23.01 31.81
N TYR A 499 3.66 24.16 31.12
CA TYR A 499 2.66 24.56 30.11
C TYR A 499 3.32 24.65 28.76
N MET A 500 2.73 23.98 27.80
CA MET A 500 3.21 23.89 26.44
C MET A 500 2.16 24.41 25.48
N LEU A 501 2.58 25.23 24.52
CA LEU A 501 1.74 25.77 23.46
C LEU A 501 2.45 25.59 22.14
N GLU A 502 1.73 25.11 21.14
CA GLU A 502 2.25 24.91 19.79
C GLU A 502 1.27 25.49 18.77
N LEU A 503 1.77 26.35 17.88
CA LEU A 503 1.04 26.96 16.78
C LEU A 503 1.73 26.57 15.47
N ASN A 504 0.99 26.00 14.53
CA ASN A 504 1.52 25.63 13.23
C ASN A 504 0.59 26.12 12.13
N PHE A 505 1.16 26.37 10.96
CA PHE A 505 0.40 26.60 9.74
C PHE A 505 1.12 26.07 8.51
N GLY A 506 0.35 25.65 7.53
CA GLY A 506 0.78 25.39 6.16
C GLY A 506 0.01 26.29 5.19
N TYR A 507 0.70 26.90 4.23
CA TYR A 507 0.10 27.67 3.14
C TYR A 507 0.62 27.14 1.81
N ASN A 508 -0.21 26.37 1.09
CA ASN A 508 0.22 25.56 -0.02
C ASN A 508 -0.56 25.88 -1.29
N GLY A 509 0.15 25.93 -2.44
CA GLY A 509 -0.42 26.10 -3.75
C GLY A 509 -0.23 24.87 -4.61
N SER A 510 -1.30 24.40 -5.28
CA SER A 510 -1.30 23.27 -6.20
C SER A 510 -1.82 23.68 -7.58
N GLU A 511 -1.09 23.35 -8.64
CA GLU A 511 -1.51 23.63 -10.03
C GLU A 511 -2.71 22.78 -10.48
N ARG A 512 -3.11 21.80 -9.68
CA ARG A 512 -4.27 20.96 -9.95
C ARG A 512 -5.57 21.80 -9.98
N PHE A 513 -5.59 22.92 -9.25
CA PHE A 513 -6.75 23.79 -9.07
C PHE A 513 -6.65 25.09 -9.87
N ALA A 514 -7.81 25.68 -10.18
CA ALA A 514 -7.92 26.99 -10.78
C ALA A 514 -7.23 28.07 -9.94
N LYS A 515 -6.85 29.18 -10.58
CA LYS A 515 -6.08 30.25 -9.92
C LYS A 515 -6.70 30.73 -8.61
N ASN A 516 -8.02 30.83 -8.53
CA ASN A 516 -8.74 31.32 -7.35
C ASN A 516 -8.80 30.30 -6.20
N ASN A 517 -8.74 28.98 -6.50
CA ASN A 517 -8.82 27.89 -5.54
C ASN A 517 -7.44 27.20 -5.32
N ARG A 518 -6.39 27.73 -5.94
CA ARG A 518 -5.05 27.15 -5.95
C ARG A 518 -4.40 27.08 -4.57
N TRP A 519 -4.66 28.09 -3.71
CA TRP A 519 -4.00 28.22 -2.42
C TRP A 519 -4.91 27.74 -1.28
N GLY A 520 -4.35 26.92 -0.39
CA GLY A 520 -4.97 26.45 0.84
C GLY A 520 -4.19 26.88 2.08
N PHE A 521 -4.90 27.34 3.11
CA PHE A 521 -4.33 27.69 4.41
C PHE A 521 -4.79 26.71 5.48
N PHE A 522 -3.84 26.08 6.19
CA PHE A 522 -4.06 24.97 7.09
C PHE A 522 -3.45 25.24 8.47
N PRO A 523 -4.16 25.95 9.36
CA PRO A 523 -3.69 26.27 10.70
C PRO A 523 -3.94 25.13 11.68
N SER A 524 -3.09 25.05 12.74
CA SER A 524 -3.32 24.18 13.88
C SER A 524 -2.77 24.77 15.18
N ILE A 525 -3.38 24.36 16.29
CA ILE A 525 -3.00 24.73 17.65
C ILE A 525 -2.94 23.48 18.52
N GLY A 526 -1.96 23.43 19.42
CA GLY A 526 -1.84 22.38 20.43
C GLY A 526 -1.48 22.97 21.79
N ALA A 527 -2.03 22.39 22.85
CA ALA A 527 -1.74 22.73 24.23
C ALA A 527 -1.43 21.47 25.05
N GLY A 528 -0.44 21.57 25.92
CA GLY A 528 -0.04 20.51 26.84
C GLY A 528 0.14 21.02 28.26
N TRP A 529 -0.21 20.19 29.22
CA TRP A 529 -0.04 20.50 30.65
C TRP A 529 0.59 19.31 31.37
N MET A 530 1.82 19.50 31.86
CA MET A 530 2.53 18.53 32.66
C MET A 530 2.10 18.62 34.12
N LEU A 531 1.05 17.91 34.49
CA LEU A 531 0.47 17.93 35.84
C LEU A 531 1.47 17.46 36.89
N SER A 532 2.32 16.50 36.57
CA SER A 532 3.34 16.00 37.49
C SER A 532 4.32 17.07 37.98
N ASN A 533 4.47 18.19 37.22
CA ASN A 533 5.35 19.30 37.60
C ASN A 533 4.63 20.34 38.48
N GLU A 534 3.33 20.18 38.76
CA GLU A 534 2.56 21.05 39.61
C GLU A 534 2.75 20.75 41.11
N LYS A 535 2.59 21.79 41.95
CA LYS A 535 2.72 21.65 43.40
C LYS A 535 1.65 20.76 44.01
N PHE A 536 0.43 20.82 43.51
CA PHE A 536 -0.69 20.01 44.00
C PHE A 536 -0.57 18.53 43.66
N PHE A 537 0.24 18.17 42.64
CA PHE A 537 0.44 16.79 42.21
C PHE A 537 1.47 16.02 43.08
N LYS A 538 2.17 16.71 43.99
CA LYS A 538 3.19 16.09 44.85
C LYS A 538 2.79 14.77 45.52
N PRO A 539 1.55 14.58 46.04
CA PRO A 539 1.15 13.30 46.65
C PRO A 539 1.15 12.13 45.67
N LEU A 540 0.84 12.39 44.38
CA LEU A 540 0.75 11.38 43.33
C LEU A 540 2.10 11.06 42.69
N ARG A 541 3.18 11.78 43.01
CA ARG A 541 4.54 11.51 42.49
C ARG A 541 5.12 10.17 43.02
N SER A 542 4.57 9.62 44.08
CA SER A 542 4.92 8.26 44.51
C SER A 542 4.44 7.16 43.54
N ILE A 543 3.47 7.50 42.69
CA ILE A 543 2.90 6.57 41.67
C ILE A 543 3.33 6.98 40.27
N PHE A 544 3.24 8.27 39.94
CA PHE A 544 3.53 8.80 38.62
C PHE A 544 4.80 9.66 38.61
N ASP A 545 5.79 9.26 37.82
CA ASP A 545 6.96 10.09 37.52
C ASP A 545 6.57 11.23 36.58
N GLN A 546 5.79 10.91 35.56
CA GLN A 546 5.27 11.87 34.60
C GLN A 546 3.78 11.65 34.40
N PHE A 547 3.03 12.76 34.32
CA PHE A 547 1.63 12.77 33.95
C PHE A 547 1.32 14.04 33.20
N LYS A 548 0.99 13.88 31.89
CA LYS A 548 0.74 14.98 30.95
C LYS A 548 -0.63 14.81 30.30
N ILE A 549 -1.37 15.91 30.23
CA ILE A 549 -2.59 16.02 29.41
C ILE A 549 -2.26 16.88 28.20
N LYS A 550 -2.76 16.51 27.03
CA LYS A 550 -2.56 17.24 25.79
C LYS A 550 -3.85 17.32 24.97
N ALA A 551 -3.99 18.39 24.22
CA ALA A 551 -5.06 18.57 23.26
C ALA A 551 -4.55 19.32 22.04
N THR A 552 -4.96 18.90 20.84
CA THR A 552 -4.65 19.56 19.58
C THR A 552 -5.89 19.70 18.73
N TYR A 553 -5.99 20.81 18.01
CA TYR A 553 -7.03 21.04 17.00
C TYR A 553 -6.45 21.74 15.79
N GLY A 554 -6.84 21.34 14.60
CA GLY A 554 -6.36 22.00 13.40
C GLY A 554 -6.92 21.42 12.12
N MET A 555 -6.47 21.99 11.02
CA MET A 555 -6.87 21.65 9.67
C MET A 555 -5.68 21.15 8.87
N ALA A 556 -5.90 20.10 8.07
CA ALA A 556 -4.96 19.61 7.07
C ALA A 556 -5.65 19.52 5.71
N GLY A 557 -4.91 19.76 4.64
CA GLY A 557 -5.42 19.68 3.26
C GLY A 557 -5.02 18.42 2.53
N ASN A 558 -5.72 18.15 1.42
CA ASN A 558 -5.35 17.13 0.46
C ASN A 558 -5.58 17.68 -0.95
N ASP A 559 -4.54 17.66 -1.80
CA ASP A 559 -4.62 17.99 -3.23
C ASP A 559 -4.58 16.73 -4.12
N GLN A 560 -4.31 15.56 -3.56
CA GLN A 560 -4.32 14.28 -4.26
C GLN A 560 -5.73 13.68 -4.31
N ILE A 561 -6.65 14.48 -4.84
CA ILE A 561 -8.05 14.13 -5.09
C ILE A 561 -8.19 13.59 -6.51
N GLY A 562 -8.93 12.50 -6.69
CA GLY A 562 -9.03 11.81 -7.97
C GLY A 562 -7.73 11.11 -8.42
N ASN A 563 -7.72 10.58 -9.63
CA ASN A 563 -6.57 9.89 -10.20
C ASN A 563 -5.52 10.87 -10.78
N ASN A 564 -4.42 10.33 -11.32
CA ASN A 564 -3.38 11.15 -11.94
C ASN A 564 -3.83 11.82 -13.24
N GLU A 565 -4.85 11.28 -13.90
CA GLU A 565 -5.44 11.83 -15.12
C GLU A 565 -6.37 13.01 -14.82
N ASP A 566 -6.87 13.09 -13.60
CA ASP A 566 -7.70 14.19 -13.11
C ASP A 566 -6.87 15.44 -12.75
N ARG A 567 -6.13 15.95 -13.73
CA ARG A 567 -5.35 17.20 -13.60
C ARG A 567 -6.05 18.33 -14.33
N PHE A 568 -5.81 19.57 -13.87
CA PHE A 568 -6.34 20.77 -14.51
C PHE A 568 -7.86 20.72 -14.69
N TYR A 569 -8.59 20.43 -13.61
CA TYR A 569 -10.08 20.35 -13.62
C TYR A 569 -10.76 21.60 -14.17
N TYR A 570 -10.10 22.75 -14.12
CA TYR A 570 -10.57 24.02 -14.66
C TYR A 570 -10.45 24.13 -16.19
N MET A 571 -9.95 23.10 -16.87
CA MET A 571 -9.84 23.03 -18.32
C MET A 571 -10.76 21.94 -18.86
N SER A 572 -11.53 22.26 -19.91
CA SER A 572 -12.23 21.24 -20.68
C SER A 572 -11.24 20.42 -21.51
N ASP A 573 -11.57 19.17 -21.74
CA ASP A 573 -10.86 18.29 -22.66
C ASP A 573 -11.81 17.86 -23.77
N VAL A 574 -11.48 18.22 -25.00
CA VAL A 574 -12.31 17.95 -26.19
C VAL A 574 -11.50 17.15 -27.20
N ASN A 575 -12.01 16.01 -27.57
CA ASN A 575 -11.43 15.15 -28.59
C ASN A 575 -12.02 15.47 -29.97
N ASN A 576 -11.13 15.64 -30.96
CA ASN A 576 -11.48 15.78 -32.37
C ASN A 576 -11.27 14.42 -33.06
N GLY A 577 -12.28 13.88 -33.68
CA GLY A 577 -12.17 12.62 -34.42
C GLY A 577 -12.75 11.43 -33.68
N ALA A 578 -13.75 11.66 -32.82
CA ALA A 578 -14.53 10.57 -32.25
C ALA A 578 -15.25 9.79 -33.35
N ASP A 579 -15.33 8.46 -33.16
CA ASP A 579 -15.99 7.53 -34.10
C ASP A 579 -17.50 7.71 -34.20
N ASN A 580 -18.06 8.64 -33.45
CA ASN A 580 -19.49 9.03 -33.53
C ASN A 580 -19.74 9.91 -34.73
N THR A 581 -19.67 9.32 -35.90
CA THR A 581 -20.00 9.99 -37.16
C THR A 581 -21.41 9.68 -37.60
N VAL A 582 -22.12 10.70 -38.03
CA VAL A 582 -23.36 10.53 -38.74
C VAL A 582 -23.04 10.39 -40.23
N ASN A 583 -23.38 9.25 -40.80
CA ASN A 583 -23.25 9.08 -42.24
C ASN A 583 -24.30 9.94 -42.96
N TRP A 584 -23.83 10.82 -43.81
CA TRP A 584 -24.68 11.71 -44.60
C TRP A 584 -24.66 11.29 -46.07
N GLY A 585 -25.84 11.33 -46.71
CA GLY A 585 -25.96 11.06 -48.12
C GLY A 585 -26.30 9.61 -48.49
N GLU A 586 -26.26 9.29 -49.77
CA GLU A 586 -26.69 8.02 -50.34
C GLU A 586 -25.63 6.91 -50.29
N ARG A 587 -24.39 7.24 -49.85
CA ARG A 587 -23.27 6.29 -49.82
C ARG A 587 -23.04 5.84 -48.39
N LEU A 588 -23.09 4.52 -48.13
CA LEU A 588 -22.87 3.88 -46.83
C LEU A 588 -21.43 4.01 -46.34
N ASP A 589 -20.48 4.25 -47.26
CA ASP A 589 -19.05 4.37 -46.98
C ASP A 589 -18.57 5.82 -46.85
N TYR A 590 -19.47 6.79 -46.97
CA TYR A 590 -19.12 8.20 -46.83
C TYR A 590 -19.12 8.64 -45.38
N ASN A 591 -17.92 8.71 -44.80
CA ASN A 591 -17.67 9.25 -43.46
C ASN A 591 -17.04 10.65 -43.60
N PRO A 592 -17.76 11.74 -43.33
CA PRO A 592 -17.24 13.11 -43.51
C PRO A 592 -16.18 13.53 -42.45
N GLY A 593 -15.72 12.61 -41.64
CA GLY A 593 -14.78 12.87 -40.54
C GLY A 593 -15.42 12.77 -39.18
N GLY A 594 -14.57 12.62 -38.14
CA GLY A 594 -15.00 12.46 -36.76
C GLY A 594 -15.71 13.70 -36.21
N GLY A 595 -16.68 13.47 -35.36
CA GLY A 595 -17.34 14.53 -34.61
C GLY A 595 -16.46 15.03 -33.43
N PHE A 596 -16.94 16.06 -32.75
CA PHE A 596 -16.37 16.52 -31.52
C PHE A 596 -16.95 15.73 -30.33
N TYR A 597 -16.11 15.38 -29.41
CA TYR A 597 -16.50 14.67 -28.20
C TYR A 597 -15.83 15.30 -26.97
N VAL A 598 -16.63 15.64 -25.96
CA VAL A 598 -16.12 16.22 -24.72
C VAL A 598 -15.72 15.08 -23.78
N ASN A 599 -14.41 14.92 -23.53
CA ASN A 599 -13.91 13.96 -22.56
C ASN A 599 -14.11 14.43 -21.12
N ARG A 600 -14.02 15.75 -20.90
CA ARG A 600 -14.21 16.37 -19.59
C ARG A 600 -14.71 17.79 -19.70
N TYR A 601 -15.72 18.12 -18.91
CA TYR A 601 -16.20 19.50 -18.73
C TYR A 601 -15.31 20.23 -17.72
N ALA A 602 -15.00 21.50 -18.00
CA ALA A 602 -14.27 22.35 -17.07
C ALA A 602 -15.09 22.61 -15.79
N ASN A 603 -14.42 22.55 -14.64
CA ASN A 603 -14.97 22.99 -13.36
C ASN A 603 -13.89 23.72 -12.55
N ASP A 604 -13.98 25.05 -12.51
CA ASP A 604 -13.06 25.93 -11.80
C ASP A 604 -13.34 26.02 -10.29
N GLN A 605 -14.45 25.44 -9.82
CA GLN A 605 -14.84 25.42 -8.41
C GLN A 605 -14.15 24.30 -7.63
N ILE A 606 -13.54 23.33 -8.32
CA ILE A 606 -12.83 22.23 -7.66
C ILE A 606 -11.63 22.79 -6.89
N GLY A 607 -11.52 22.38 -5.64
CA GLY A 607 -10.49 22.83 -4.70
C GLY A 607 -10.07 21.74 -3.72
N TRP A 608 -9.44 22.19 -2.64
CA TRP A 608 -8.87 21.35 -1.61
C TRP A 608 -9.91 20.54 -0.85
N GLU A 609 -9.66 19.25 -0.68
CA GLU A 609 -10.28 18.44 0.36
C GLU A 609 -9.67 18.85 1.70
N LYS A 610 -10.50 19.04 2.74
CA LYS A 610 -10.12 19.57 4.04
C LYS A 610 -10.47 18.60 5.16
N SER A 611 -9.53 18.37 6.06
CA SER A 611 -9.70 17.52 7.24
C SER A 611 -9.51 18.36 8.51
N TYR A 612 -10.54 18.42 9.34
CA TYR A 612 -10.54 19.07 10.66
C TYR A 612 -10.33 17.99 11.72
N LYS A 613 -9.24 18.07 12.47
CA LYS A 613 -8.84 17.04 13.42
C LYS A 613 -8.76 17.59 14.84
N LEU A 614 -9.47 16.92 15.75
CA LEU A 614 -9.33 17.09 17.18
C LEU A 614 -8.63 15.87 17.76
N ASN A 615 -7.62 16.07 18.59
CA ASN A 615 -6.96 15.02 19.33
C ASN A 615 -6.80 15.43 20.79
N THR A 616 -7.17 14.57 21.74
CA THR A 616 -6.98 14.77 23.17
C THR A 616 -6.36 13.51 23.75
N GLY A 617 -5.43 13.65 24.69
CA GLY A 617 -4.76 12.48 25.22
C GLY A 617 -4.09 12.70 26.56
N ILE A 618 -3.72 11.58 27.14
CA ILE A 618 -2.99 11.48 28.40
C ILE A 618 -1.73 10.67 28.14
N GLU A 619 -0.59 11.19 28.58
CA GLU A 619 0.69 10.47 28.62
C GLU A 619 1.13 10.33 30.08
N PHE A 620 1.55 9.13 30.47
CA PHE A 620 2.00 8.87 31.81
C PHE A 620 3.17 7.90 31.86
N THR A 621 3.99 8.05 32.90
CA THR A 621 5.03 7.09 33.29
C THR A 621 4.95 6.92 34.81
N THR A 622 5.00 5.70 35.29
CA THR A 622 4.91 5.38 36.71
C THR A 622 6.26 4.97 37.29
N THR A 623 6.42 5.15 38.60
CA THR A 623 7.62 4.77 39.37
C THR A 623 7.91 3.26 39.35
N PHE A 624 6.90 2.43 39.03
CA PHE A 624 7.06 0.96 38.97
C PHE A 624 7.29 0.42 37.55
N GLY A 625 7.51 1.31 36.56
CA GLY A 625 7.91 0.93 35.20
C GLY A 625 6.77 0.79 34.20
N LEU A 626 5.51 1.16 34.56
CA LEU A 626 4.40 1.23 33.62
C LEU A 626 4.36 2.61 32.96
N GLY A 627 4.40 2.67 31.64
CA GLY A 627 4.20 3.87 30.84
C GLY A 627 3.05 3.70 29.85
N GLY A 628 2.43 4.79 29.46
CA GLY A 628 1.36 4.71 28.45
C GLY A 628 1.00 6.05 27.83
N ASN A 629 0.35 5.93 26.67
CA ASN A 629 -0.27 7.03 25.94
C ASN A 629 -1.67 6.57 25.52
N ILE A 630 -2.70 7.34 25.88
CA ILE A 630 -4.09 7.09 25.51
C ILE A 630 -4.61 8.35 24.85
N GLU A 631 -5.07 8.25 23.62
CA GLU A 631 -5.54 9.37 22.81
C GLU A 631 -6.94 9.08 22.25
N TYR A 632 -7.85 10.04 22.38
CA TYR A 632 -9.10 10.12 21.64
C TYR A 632 -8.92 11.05 20.47
N PHE A 633 -9.40 10.65 19.30
CA PHE A 633 -9.38 11.48 18.09
C PHE A 633 -10.77 11.59 17.46
N HIS A 634 -11.02 12.74 16.86
CA HIS A 634 -12.18 13.00 16.02
C HIS A 634 -11.75 13.79 14.80
N GLU A 635 -12.18 13.36 13.62
CA GLU A 635 -11.93 13.99 12.34
C GLU A 635 -13.25 14.23 11.62
N LYS A 636 -13.44 15.44 11.09
CA LYS A 636 -14.44 15.75 10.07
C LYS A 636 -13.72 16.11 8.79
N ARG A 637 -14.11 15.50 7.68
CA ARG A 637 -13.57 15.76 6.36
C ARG A 637 -14.66 16.29 5.46
N ASP A 638 -14.39 17.39 4.76
CA ASP A 638 -15.29 18.03 3.83
C ASP A 638 -14.63 18.25 2.46
N ASN A 639 -15.43 18.67 1.48
CA ASN A 639 -14.98 18.90 0.11
C ASN A 639 -14.39 17.64 -0.55
N ILE A 640 -14.86 16.44 -0.23
CA ILE A 640 -14.44 15.21 -0.90
C ILE A 640 -14.93 15.25 -2.34
N LEU A 641 -14.04 14.96 -3.29
CA LEU A 641 -14.36 14.98 -4.72
C LEU A 641 -15.25 13.80 -5.10
N LEU A 642 -16.41 14.08 -5.65
CA LEU A 642 -17.37 13.08 -6.11
C LEU A 642 -17.77 13.32 -7.55
N GLY A 643 -18.15 12.24 -8.25
CA GLY A 643 -18.90 12.32 -9.49
C GLY A 643 -20.35 12.77 -9.21
N ARG A 644 -20.85 13.74 -9.98
CA ARG A 644 -22.22 14.22 -9.85
C ARG A 644 -23.22 13.27 -10.50
N THR A 645 -24.34 13.06 -9.84
CA THR A 645 -25.48 12.35 -10.42
C THR A 645 -26.35 13.33 -11.21
N ILE A 646 -26.12 13.40 -12.53
CA ILE A 646 -26.84 14.32 -13.42
C ILE A 646 -27.86 13.52 -14.25
N PRO A 647 -29.13 13.94 -14.33
CA PRO A 647 -30.12 13.29 -15.16
C PRO A 647 -29.69 13.26 -16.63
N SER A 648 -29.86 12.13 -17.29
CA SER A 648 -29.52 11.96 -18.73
C SER A 648 -30.23 12.92 -19.67
N THR A 649 -31.38 13.46 -19.25
CA THR A 649 -32.16 14.48 -19.98
C THR A 649 -31.42 15.81 -20.17
N THR A 650 -30.36 16.08 -19.43
CA THR A 650 -29.50 17.27 -19.59
C THR A 650 -28.65 17.24 -20.85
N GLY A 651 -28.50 16.06 -21.49
CA GLY A 651 -27.62 15.87 -22.63
C GLY A 651 -26.13 15.87 -22.32
N ILE A 652 -25.75 15.90 -21.04
CA ILE A 652 -24.36 15.78 -20.59
C ILE A 652 -23.93 14.32 -20.73
N THR A 653 -22.92 14.07 -21.56
CA THR A 653 -22.45 12.71 -21.88
C THR A 653 -21.33 12.21 -20.96
N GLN A 654 -20.63 13.14 -20.30
CA GLN A 654 -19.52 12.82 -19.40
C GLN A 654 -19.82 13.22 -17.95
N GLY A 655 -19.35 12.40 -17.01
CA GLY A 655 -19.52 12.70 -15.60
C GLY A 655 -18.86 14.02 -15.19
N VAL A 656 -19.59 14.86 -14.49
CA VAL A 656 -19.06 16.09 -13.89
C VAL A 656 -18.64 15.78 -12.46
N LYS A 657 -17.47 16.26 -12.05
CA LYS A 657 -16.98 16.11 -10.68
C LYS A 657 -17.13 17.40 -9.89
N ALA A 658 -17.40 17.30 -8.60
CA ALA A 658 -17.47 18.43 -7.67
C ALA A 658 -17.08 18.03 -6.25
N ASN A 659 -16.62 19.00 -5.44
CA ASN A 659 -16.28 18.80 -4.03
C ASN A 659 -17.54 18.87 -3.16
N LEU A 660 -18.25 17.77 -3.00
CA LEU A 660 -19.56 17.71 -2.31
C LEU A 660 -19.59 16.75 -1.12
N GLY A 661 -18.71 15.75 -1.11
CA GLY A 661 -18.76 14.71 -0.10
C GLY A 661 -18.26 15.18 1.27
N GLU A 662 -18.87 14.63 2.32
CA GLU A 662 -18.43 14.81 3.71
C GLU A 662 -18.37 13.47 4.43
N ALA A 663 -17.39 13.31 5.31
CA ALA A 663 -17.22 12.16 6.17
C ALA A 663 -16.79 12.57 7.57
N LYS A 664 -16.99 11.68 8.53
CA LYS A 664 -16.38 11.79 9.86
C LYS A 664 -15.70 10.49 10.25
N GLY A 665 -14.69 10.61 11.11
CA GLY A 665 -14.02 9.49 11.73
C GLY A 665 -13.76 9.78 13.20
N SER A 666 -13.82 8.77 14.06
CA SER A 666 -13.47 8.92 15.47
C SER A 666 -12.97 7.61 16.05
N GLY A 667 -12.20 7.68 17.13
CA GLY A 667 -11.68 6.50 17.75
C GLY A 667 -10.73 6.76 18.91
N ILE A 668 -10.08 5.68 19.34
CA ILE A 668 -9.14 5.69 20.46
C ILE A 668 -7.88 4.93 20.06
N ASP A 669 -6.73 5.56 20.34
CA ASP A 669 -5.42 4.93 20.26
C ASP A 669 -4.88 4.73 21.67
N MET A 670 -4.31 3.56 21.94
CA MET A 670 -3.68 3.26 23.22
C MET A 670 -2.36 2.54 23.01
N GLU A 671 -1.33 2.98 23.70
CA GLU A 671 -0.06 2.30 23.82
C GLU A 671 0.30 2.17 25.31
N ILE A 672 0.65 0.97 25.73
CA ILE A 672 1.07 0.69 27.10
C ILE A 672 2.40 -0.05 27.05
N ASN A 673 3.37 0.44 27.78
CA ASN A 673 4.70 -0.12 27.89
C ASN A 673 4.97 -0.47 29.37
N TYR A 674 5.56 -1.61 29.61
CA TYR A 674 6.01 -2.00 30.95
C TYR A 674 7.47 -2.42 30.88
N ASP A 675 8.34 -1.68 31.55
CA ASP A 675 9.77 -1.93 31.61
C ASP A 675 10.19 -2.03 33.06
N LYS A 676 10.65 -3.20 33.49
CA LYS A 676 11.13 -3.42 34.86
C LYS A 676 12.36 -4.30 34.90
N ILE A 677 13.39 -3.79 35.55
CA ILE A 677 14.55 -4.58 35.97
C ILE A 677 14.21 -5.19 37.32
N ILE A 678 14.05 -6.52 37.38
CA ILE A 678 13.67 -7.23 38.58
C ILE A 678 14.94 -7.53 39.41
N ASN A 679 16.03 -7.95 38.73
CA ASN A 679 17.34 -8.15 39.33
C ASN A 679 18.44 -8.02 38.26
N LYS A 680 19.71 -8.31 38.63
CA LYS A 680 20.86 -8.18 37.71
C LYS A 680 20.78 -9.08 36.47
N ASP A 681 20.04 -10.19 36.56
CA ASP A 681 20.00 -11.23 35.54
C ASP A 681 18.63 -11.32 34.87
N PHE A 682 17.58 -10.69 35.45
CA PHE A 682 16.21 -10.75 34.96
C PHE A 682 15.60 -9.37 34.84
N TRP A 683 15.11 -9.05 33.64
CA TRP A 683 14.34 -7.86 33.33
C TRP A 683 13.11 -8.28 32.52
N LEU A 684 12.04 -7.54 32.66
CA LEU A 684 10.79 -7.76 31.93
C LEU A 684 10.44 -6.50 31.13
N GLN A 685 10.21 -6.70 29.83
CA GLN A 685 9.73 -5.68 28.95
C GLN A 685 8.47 -6.20 28.23
N ALA A 686 7.38 -5.45 28.31
CA ALA A 686 6.13 -5.76 27.62
C ALA A 686 5.60 -4.50 26.96
N ARG A 687 5.00 -4.64 25.77
CA ARG A 687 4.36 -3.56 25.04
C ARG A 687 3.04 -4.04 24.47
N GLY A 688 1.98 -3.25 24.63
CA GLY A 688 0.70 -3.47 24.01
C GLY A 688 0.24 -2.22 23.27
N THR A 689 -0.34 -2.41 22.09
CA THR A 689 -0.97 -1.33 21.30
C THR A 689 -2.40 -1.71 20.99
N PHE A 690 -3.28 -0.73 21.03
CA PHE A 690 -4.68 -0.89 20.67
C PHE A 690 -5.15 0.31 19.85
N THR A 691 -5.91 0.06 18.80
CA THR A 691 -6.51 1.10 17.97
C THR A 691 -7.93 0.70 17.62
N TYR A 692 -8.88 1.57 17.91
CA TYR A 692 -10.24 1.49 17.41
C TYR A 692 -10.55 2.73 16.60
N ALA A 693 -11.02 2.56 15.38
CA ALA A 693 -11.40 3.64 14.48
C ALA A 693 -12.70 3.29 13.78
N ALA A 694 -13.64 4.22 13.78
CA ALA A 694 -14.90 4.12 13.07
C ALA A 694 -15.05 5.33 12.13
N SER A 695 -15.56 5.10 10.93
CA SER A 695 -15.83 6.15 9.95
C SER A 695 -17.30 6.10 9.51
N GLU A 696 -17.82 7.25 9.08
CA GLU A 696 -19.20 7.40 8.63
C GLU A 696 -19.25 8.42 7.50
N VAL A 697 -20.01 8.10 6.46
CA VAL A 697 -20.34 9.02 5.37
C VAL A 697 -21.42 9.98 5.84
N LEU A 698 -21.17 11.28 5.78
CA LEU A 698 -22.14 12.31 6.18
C LEU A 698 -22.93 12.86 5.00
N VAL A 699 -22.23 13.09 3.87
CA VAL A 699 -22.82 13.60 2.65
C VAL A 699 -22.30 12.82 1.45
N TRP A 700 -23.23 12.28 0.69
CA TRP A 700 -23.00 11.64 -0.60
C TRP A 700 -24.10 12.06 -1.54
N GLU A 701 -23.80 12.47 -2.78
CA GLU A 701 -24.84 12.78 -3.76
C GLU A 701 -25.40 11.47 -4.32
N GLU A 702 -26.52 11.03 -3.79
CA GLU A 702 -27.21 9.79 -4.16
C GLU A 702 -28.71 10.04 -4.39
N PRO A 703 -29.41 9.15 -5.11
CA PRO A 703 -30.87 9.18 -5.23
C PRO A 703 -31.55 9.13 -3.85
N ASP A 704 -32.82 9.51 -3.80
CA ASP A 704 -33.63 9.34 -2.58
C ASP A 704 -33.88 7.86 -2.30
N TYR A 705 -33.30 7.36 -1.22
CA TYR A 705 -33.44 5.99 -0.73
C TYR A 705 -34.33 5.89 0.49
N THR A 706 -35.29 6.81 0.71
CA THR A 706 -36.18 6.80 1.88
C THR A 706 -36.93 5.48 2.01
N ASP A 707 -37.34 4.88 0.91
CA ASP A 707 -38.05 3.59 0.89
C ASP A 707 -37.10 2.38 0.97
N THR A 708 -35.80 2.58 0.72
CA THR A 708 -34.77 1.54 0.74
C THR A 708 -33.51 2.00 1.48
N PRO A 709 -33.60 2.35 2.76
CA PRO A 709 -32.51 3.04 3.50
C PRO A 709 -31.24 2.20 3.62
N TRP A 710 -31.35 0.88 3.45
CA TRP A 710 -30.19 -0.03 3.47
C TRP A 710 -29.30 0.12 2.20
N VAL A 711 -29.78 0.77 1.15
CA VAL A 711 -28.99 1.05 -0.09
C VAL A 711 -28.16 2.32 0.10
N SER A 712 -28.65 3.30 0.89
CA SER A 712 -27.97 4.57 1.13
C SER A 712 -26.56 4.36 1.70
N ALA A 713 -25.60 5.14 1.17
CA ALA A 713 -24.26 5.23 1.74
C ALA A 713 -24.20 6.19 2.93
N VAL A 714 -25.11 7.18 3.00
CA VAL A 714 -25.15 8.17 4.07
C VAL A 714 -25.50 7.52 5.41
N GLY A 715 -24.74 7.86 6.45
CA GLY A 715 -24.87 7.26 7.78
C GLY A 715 -24.17 5.91 7.92
N GLN A 716 -23.55 5.38 6.88
CA GLN A 716 -22.87 4.09 6.89
C GLN A 716 -21.34 4.26 6.96
N SER A 717 -20.68 3.18 7.38
CA SER A 717 -19.21 3.13 7.42
C SER A 717 -18.63 3.18 6.01
N ILE A 718 -17.52 3.92 5.85
CA ILE A 718 -16.77 3.95 4.61
C ILE A 718 -16.21 2.55 4.32
N GLY A 719 -16.45 2.05 3.09
CA GLY A 719 -16.01 0.70 2.70
C GLY A 719 -16.94 -0.42 3.15
N ARG A 720 -18.19 -0.10 3.56
CA ARG A 720 -19.22 -1.12 3.81
C ARG A 720 -19.38 -2.03 2.59
N ILE A 721 -19.40 -3.31 2.83
CA ILE A 721 -19.76 -4.31 1.81
C ILE A 721 -21.25 -4.56 1.93
N GLY A 722 -22.00 -4.26 0.85
CA GLY A 722 -23.41 -4.58 0.72
C GLY A 722 -23.60 -5.95 0.06
N GLY A 723 -24.65 -6.66 0.47
CA GLY A 723 -24.99 -7.94 -0.13
C GLY A 723 -26.34 -8.43 0.34
N TYR A 724 -26.84 -9.44 -0.32
CA TYR A 724 -28.06 -10.13 0.13
C TYR A 724 -27.76 -11.04 1.31
N ILE A 725 -28.70 -11.17 2.22
CA ILE A 725 -28.61 -12.08 3.36
C ILE A 725 -29.23 -13.41 2.94
N ALA A 726 -28.43 -14.47 2.91
CA ALA A 726 -28.93 -15.83 2.70
C ALA A 726 -29.73 -16.28 3.94
N GLU A 727 -31.03 -16.51 3.77
CA GLU A 727 -31.92 -16.98 4.86
C GLU A 727 -31.81 -18.50 5.00
N ARG A 728 -32.05 -19.23 3.93
CA ARG A 728 -32.05 -20.69 3.84
C ARG A 728 -32.19 -21.13 2.38
N LEU A 729 -32.34 -22.42 2.12
CA LEU A 729 -32.74 -22.93 0.83
C LEU A 729 -34.25 -22.88 0.68
N PHE A 730 -34.76 -22.67 -0.53
CA PHE A 730 -36.18 -22.87 -0.83
C PHE A 730 -36.56 -24.34 -0.62
N ILE A 731 -37.68 -24.58 0.08
CA ILE A 731 -38.12 -25.93 0.41
C ILE A 731 -38.74 -26.63 -0.81
N ASP A 732 -39.61 -25.92 -1.53
CA ASP A 732 -40.38 -26.41 -2.66
C ASP A 732 -40.74 -25.30 -3.64
N GLU A 733 -41.33 -25.67 -4.77
CA GLU A 733 -41.76 -24.75 -5.83
C GLU A 733 -42.96 -23.87 -5.40
N GLU A 734 -43.72 -24.26 -4.40
CA GLU A 734 -44.82 -23.47 -3.86
C GLU A 734 -44.26 -22.28 -3.07
N GLU A 735 -43.22 -22.52 -2.27
CA GLU A 735 -42.48 -21.44 -1.60
C GLU A 735 -41.82 -20.50 -2.62
N VAL A 736 -41.21 -21.02 -3.69
CA VAL A 736 -40.62 -20.19 -4.76
C VAL A 736 -41.65 -19.23 -5.33
N LYS A 737 -42.85 -19.72 -5.65
CA LYS A 737 -43.94 -18.90 -6.21
C LYS A 737 -44.50 -17.86 -5.23
N ASN A 738 -44.49 -18.16 -3.94
CA ASN A 738 -45.06 -17.29 -2.90
C ASN A 738 -44.02 -16.37 -2.25
N SER A 739 -42.76 -16.44 -2.67
CA SER A 739 -41.67 -15.58 -2.17
C SER A 739 -41.45 -14.37 -3.08
N PRO A 740 -40.87 -13.27 -2.56
CA PRO A 740 -40.45 -12.16 -3.39
C PRO A 740 -39.52 -12.60 -4.52
N VAL A 741 -39.66 -11.94 -5.69
CA VAL A 741 -38.80 -12.20 -6.86
C VAL A 741 -37.33 -12.01 -6.50
N GLN A 742 -36.52 -13.02 -6.80
CA GLN A 742 -35.07 -12.98 -6.63
C GLN A 742 -34.37 -12.60 -7.93
N PHE A 743 -33.07 -12.31 -7.88
CA PHE A 743 -32.27 -12.07 -9.05
C PHE A 743 -31.90 -13.41 -9.73
N GLY A 744 -31.91 -13.43 -11.05
CA GLY A 744 -31.60 -14.63 -11.85
C GLY A 744 -32.71 -15.70 -11.82
N ASP A 745 -32.40 -16.86 -12.39
CA ASP A 745 -33.27 -18.02 -12.36
C ASP A 745 -33.06 -18.80 -11.07
N TYR A 746 -34.13 -19.13 -10.37
CA TYR A 746 -34.10 -19.88 -9.10
C TYR A 746 -35.26 -20.87 -9.00
N THR A 747 -35.04 -21.93 -8.26
CA THR A 747 -35.97 -23.04 -8.09
C THR A 747 -35.87 -23.61 -6.66
N ALA A 748 -36.69 -24.58 -6.33
CA ALA A 748 -36.61 -25.30 -5.05
C ALA A 748 -35.18 -25.83 -4.83
N GLY A 749 -34.66 -25.66 -3.61
CA GLY A 749 -33.28 -26.03 -3.25
C GLY A 749 -32.24 -24.95 -3.51
N ASP A 750 -32.59 -23.83 -4.14
CA ASP A 750 -31.71 -22.67 -4.25
C ASP A 750 -31.70 -21.82 -2.98
N ILE A 751 -30.69 -20.96 -2.86
CA ILE A 751 -30.58 -20.06 -1.73
C ILE A 751 -31.68 -18.99 -1.84
N LYS A 752 -32.51 -18.90 -0.79
CA LYS A 752 -33.45 -17.79 -0.59
C LYS A 752 -32.72 -16.63 0.05
N TYR A 753 -32.73 -15.49 -0.63
CA TYR A 753 -32.13 -14.25 -0.16
C TYR A 753 -33.17 -13.25 0.33
N ARG A 754 -32.72 -12.42 1.26
CA ARG A 754 -33.42 -11.28 1.78
C ARG A 754 -32.62 -10.01 1.56
#